data_08232ff22e10c35033df16e00c3345cc
#
_entry.id   08232ff22e10c35033df16e00c3345cc
#
_cell.length_a   1.000
_cell.length_b   1.000
_cell.length_c   1.000
_cell.angle_alpha   90.00
_cell.angle_beta   90.00
_cell.angle_gamma   90.00
#
_symmetry.space_group_name_H-M   'P 1'
#
loop_
_entity.id
_entity.type
_entity.pdbx_description
1 polymer ?
#
loop_
_entity_poly.entity_id
_entity_poly.type
_entity_poly.pdbx_seq_one_letter_code
_entity_poly.pdbx_strand_id
1 'polypeptide(L)'
;MATTAQKLVIVESPAKAKTIEKFLGKGYHVEASQGHVRDLPKSQLGVDADHDFEMKYITIRGRGNILARIKKEAKNASRVYLATDPDREGEAISWHLAHTLNLDPTKPCRIEFHEITKKAVKDALEHPRPIDMARVDAQQARRALDRLVGYKISPLLWAKVKKGLSAGRVQSVATRLVVEREQEIEAFIPEEFWDVNARFEAQNAKGKKMTCEARLVSLDGEKAQIGNEKDALAAKERILKTAFKVQSVKMGEKLKRAQPPFTTSSLQQEASRKLNFSTAKTMQVVQQLYEGIDLGKAGTVGLVTYIRTDSVRVSAEAVEAARGFICAQYGEEYCPETPNQYKGRKNAQDAHEAIRPTYMEHTPDSVKPFLSREQHNLYRLIYARFLASQMKPAVFQTMTADIVGDGVDMRYYGEHMVFSGYRAVYVEGTDDEQETPESILPVLKEGSDMAFVEVDAVQHFTQPPARYTEASLVKTLEEKGIGRPSTYAPTITTIISRGYVTREKKRLYPTELGRMVTSMMTEYFGPIVDTQFTASLEDKLDAVEEGKTEWRQILRDFYPPFEKMLGVAEEQIEKVEVKDEVSNVPCEKCGAMMVYKMGRFGKFLACPNFPACRNAKPIVHYIDAPCPKCGARLMEKTSKKNRRFYGCENYPDCDFVSWEKPIVDRCPKCGSYMVEKPGKRGEVVHLCANETCRYKTSVPKPEEDED
;
A
#
# COMPACT_ATOMS: atom_id res chain seq x y z
N MET A 1 1.76 -29.77 -47.64
CA MET A 1 2.65 -29.64 -46.47
C MET A 1 1.76 -29.85 -45.26
N ALA A 2 1.98 -30.92 -44.48
CA ALA A 2 1.25 -31.11 -43.23
C ALA A 2 1.61 -29.97 -42.30
N THR A 3 0.68 -29.12 -41.93
CA THR A 3 0.83 -28.12 -40.89
C THR A 3 1.14 -28.85 -39.59
N THR A 4 2.41 -28.83 -39.16
CA THR A 4 2.78 -29.36 -37.84
C THR A 4 1.93 -28.65 -36.79
N ALA A 5 1.14 -29.44 -36.04
CA ALA A 5 0.29 -28.91 -34.99
C ALA A 5 1.10 -28.06 -34.01
N GLN A 6 0.70 -26.82 -33.78
CA GLN A 6 1.38 -25.90 -32.87
C GLN A 6 1.27 -26.42 -31.43
N LYS A 7 2.22 -26.02 -30.57
CA LYS A 7 2.12 -26.22 -29.13
C LYS A 7 1.28 -25.10 -28.52
N LEU A 8 0.38 -25.44 -27.61
CA LEU A 8 -0.47 -24.46 -26.91
C LEU A 8 0.16 -24.11 -25.55
N VAL A 9 0.28 -22.81 -25.28
CA VAL A 9 0.66 -22.27 -23.98
C VAL A 9 -0.52 -21.51 -23.40
N ILE A 10 -0.97 -21.86 -22.20
CA ILE A 10 -2.09 -21.20 -21.54
C ILE A 10 -1.60 -20.39 -20.37
N VAL A 11 -1.87 -19.08 -20.39
CA VAL A 11 -1.55 -18.10 -19.35
C VAL A 11 -2.82 -17.52 -18.72
N GLU A 12 -2.71 -16.74 -17.66
CA GLU A 12 -3.89 -16.19 -17.01
C GLU A 12 -4.38 -14.85 -17.60
N SER A 13 -3.51 -14.05 -18.22
CA SER A 13 -3.93 -12.74 -18.73
C SER A 13 -3.66 -12.55 -20.22
N PRO A 14 -4.54 -11.77 -20.93
CA PRO A 14 -4.32 -11.46 -22.34
C PRO A 14 -3.04 -10.65 -22.60
N ALA A 15 -2.59 -9.84 -21.63
CA ALA A 15 -1.36 -9.07 -21.76
C ALA A 15 -0.14 -10.01 -21.78
N LYS A 16 -0.07 -10.97 -20.84
CA LYS A 16 0.96 -12.02 -20.83
C LYS A 16 0.93 -12.84 -22.11
N ALA A 17 -0.26 -13.26 -22.58
CA ALA A 17 -0.38 -14.04 -23.81
C ALA A 17 0.29 -13.31 -24.97
N LYS A 18 -0.01 -12.03 -25.14
CA LYS A 18 0.52 -11.19 -26.22
C LYS A 18 2.05 -11.02 -26.13
N THR A 19 2.60 -10.91 -24.93
CA THR A 19 4.04 -10.79 -24.70
C THR A 19 4.75 -12.10 -24.97
N ILE A 20 4.26 -13.20 -24.41
CA ILE A 20 4.89 -14.53 -24.52
C ILE A 20 4.83 -15.06 -25.95
N GLU A 21 3.73 -14.85 -26.65
CA GLU A 21 3.57 -15.28 -28.07
C GLU A 21 4.65 -14.67 -28.98
N LYS A 22 4.99 -13.38 -28.75
CA LYS A 22 6.11 -12.70 -29.47
C LYS A 22 7.47 -13.37 -29.20
N PHE A 23 7.69 -13.91 -28.01
CA PHE A 23 8.95 -14.59 -27.66
C PHE A 23 9.10 -15.97 -28.28
N LEU A 24 7.97 -16.70 -28.41
CA LEU A 24 7.96 -18.09 -28.81
C LEU A 24 7.91 -18.32 -30.34
N GLY A 25 7.32 -17.37 -31.07
CA GLY A 25 7.26 -17.43 -32.53
C GLY A 25 6.26 -18.47 -33.08
N LYS A 26 6.36 -18.80 -34.37
CA LYS A 26 5.34 -19.53 -35.14
C LYS A 26 5.03 -20.97 -34.70
N GLY A 27 5.88 -21.60 -33.89
CA GLY A 27 5.68 -22.98 -33.40
C GLY A 27 4.72 -23.08 -32.20
N TYR A 28 4.29 -21.97 -31.67
CA TYR A 28 3.47 -21.89 -30.47
C TYR A 28 2.25 -21.02 -30.72
N HIS A 29 1.17 -21.37 -30.06
CA HIS A 29 -0.02 -20.53 -29.91
C HIS A 29 -0.22 -20.24 -28.42
N VAL A 30 -0.50 -18.99 -28.05
CA VAL A 30 -0.66 -18.59 -26.65
C VAL A 30 -2.08 -18.09 -26.39
N GLU A 31 -2.76 -18.72 -25.46
CA GLU A 31 -4.13 -18.39 -25.06
C GLU A 31 -4.21 -17.93 -23.61
N ALA A 32 -5.19 -17.07 -23.30
CA ALA A 32 -5.42 -16.58 -21.96
C ALA A 32 -6.70 -17.14 -21.34
N SER A 33 -6.61 -17.69 -20.12
CA SER A 33 -7.77 -18.15 -19.34
C SER A 33 -8.56 -16.98 -18.70
N GLN A 34 -7.95 -15.80 -18.63
CA GLN A 34 -8.48 -14.61 -17.96
C GLN A 34 -8.74 -14.84 -16.46
N GLY A 35 -7.84 -15.52 -15.78
CA GLY A 35 -7.92 -15.91 -14.37
C GLY A 35 -8.58 -17.27 -14.18
N HIS A 36 -9.20 -17.49 -13.01
CA HIS A 36 -9.89 -18.73 -12.71
C HIS A 36 -11.03 -19.03 -13.68
N VAL A 37 -11.13 -20.30 -14.09
CA VAL A 37 -12.17 -20.80 -14.99
C VAL A 37 -13.25 -21.60 -14.25
N ARG A 38 -12.90 -22.15 -13.06
CA ARG A 38 -13.79 -22.87 -12.14
C ARG A 38 -13.70 -22.27 -10.75
N ASP A 39 -14.79 -22.29 -10.01
CA ASP A 39 -14.85 -21.86 -8.61
C ASP A 39 -16.04 -22.53 -7.92
N LEU A 40 -16.15 -22.38 -6.60
CA LEU A 40 -17.31 -22.78 -5.83
C LEU A 40 -18.58 -22.01 -6.26
N PRO A 41 -19.78 -22.61 -6.20
CA PRO A 41 -21.03 -21.91 -6.54
C PRO A 41 -21.23 -20.66 -5.70
N LYS A 42 -21.74 -19.57 -6.30
CA LYS A 42 -21.98 -18.32 -5.56
C LYS A 42 -23.18 -18.40 -4.62
N SER A 43 -24.19 -19.21 -4.95
CA SER A 43 -25.47 -19.32 -4.24
C SER A 43 -25.52 -20.49 -3.25
N GLN A 44 -24.48 -21.29 -3.14
CA GLN A 44 -24.40 -22.45 -2.25
C GLN A 44 -23.04 -22.45 -1.55
N LEU A 45 -22.96 -23.11 -0.39
CA LEU A 45 -21.70 -23.26 0.33
C LEU A 45 -20.62 -23.89 -0.54
N GLY A 46 -20.94 -25.00 -1.18
CA GLY A 46 -20.05 -25.72 -2.12
C GLY A 46 -18.87 -26.42 -1.46
N VAL A 47 -18.87 -26.49 -0.13
CA VAL A 47 -17.94 -27.27 0.70
C VAL A 47 -18.81 -28.16 1.56
N ASP A 48 -18.63 -29.46 1.47
CA ASP A 48 -19.43 -30.47 2.18
C ASP A 48 -18.66 -30.92 3.43
N ALA A 49 -19.05 -30.39 4.61
CA ALA A 49 -18.36 -30.70 5.86
C ALA A 49 -18.62 -32.14 6.33
N ASP A 50 -19.77 -32.74 5.94
CA ASP A 50 -20.14 -34.10 6.32
C ASP A 50 -19.40 -35.16 5.50
N HIS A 51 -18.93 -34.78 4.30
CA HIS A 51 -18.14 -35.64 3.42
C HIS A 51 -16.70 -35.13 3.29
N ASP A 52 -16.04 -34.94 4.42
CA ASP A 52 -14.60 -34.59 4.53
C ASP A 52 -14.21 -33.36 3.70
N PHE A 53 -15.07 -32.33 3.73
CA PHE A 53 -14.85 -31.05 3.05
C PHE A 53 -14.71 -31.17 1.54
N GLU A 54 -15.40 -32.12 0.91
CA GLU A 54 -15.44 -32.23 -0.53
C GLU A 54 -15.91 -30.92 -1.17
N MET A 55 -15.19 -30.45 -2.19
CA MET A 55 -15.43 -29.16 -2.83
C MET A 55 -16.11 -29.32 -4.19
N LYS A 56 -17.30 -28.70 -4.34
CA LYS A 56 -18.07 -28.70 -5.57
C LYS A 56 -17.65 -27.56 -6.48
N TYR A 57 -16.77 -27.81 -7.43
CA TYR A 57 -16.36 -26.83 -8.40
C TYR A 57 -17.26 -26.77 -9.62
N ILE A 58 -17.66 -25.57 -10.04
CA ILE A 58 -18.44 -25.30 -11.25
C ILE A 58 -17.70 -24.33 -12.15
N THR A 59 -18.04 -24.33 -13.45
CA THR A 59 -17.55 -23.29 -14.37
C THR A 59 -18.08 -21.91 -13.96
N ILE A 60 -17.20 -20.93 -13.84
CA ILE A 60 -17.58 -19.56 -13.52
C ILE A 60 -18.49 -18.99 -14.62
N ARG A 61 -19.62 -18.38 -14.22
CA ARG A 61 -20.55 -17.74 -15.16
C ARG A 61 -19.83 -16.70 -16.03
N GLY A 62 -19.99 -16.80 -17.34
CA GLY A 62 -19.32 -15.94 -18.32
C GLY A 62 -17.97 -16.48 -18.83
N ARG A 63 -17.43 -17.58 -18.24
CA ARG A 63 -16.18 -18.21 -18.69
C ARG A 63 -16.38 -19.33 -19.72
N GLY A 64 -17.62 -19.73 -20.00
CA GLY A 64 -17.93 -20.85 -20.92
C GLY A 64 -17.32 -20.67 -22.31
N ASN A 65 -17.43 -19.48 -22.92
CA ASN A 65 -16.88 -19.20 -24.25
C ASN A 65 -15.32 -19.27 -24.26
N ILE A 66 -14.68 -18.80 -23.21
CA ILE A 66 -13.20 -18.87 -23.06
C ILE A 66 -12.77 -20.34 -22.99
N LEU A 67 -13.44 -21.12 -22.15
CA LEU A 67 -13.15 -22.55 -22.01
C LEU A 67 -13.42 -23.31 -23.30
N ALA A 68 -14.49 -23.01 -24.02
CA ALA A 68 -14.81 -23.63 -25.32
C ALA A 68 -13.67 -23.37 -26.33
N ARG A 69 -13.17 -22.12 -26.41
CA ARG A 69 -12.04 -21.75 -27.26
C ARG A 69 -10.77 -22.52 -26.85
N ILE A 70 -10.39 -22.47 -25.58
CA ILE A 70 -9.19 -23.17 -25.06
C ILE A 70 -9.30 -24.69 -25.33
N LYS A 71 -10.47 -25.30 -25.13
CA LYS A 71 -10.70 -26.73 -25.41
C LYS A 71 -10.50 -27.04 -26.90
N LYS A 72 -10.96 -26.16 -27.80
CA LYS A 72 -10.80 -26.32 -29.25
C LYS A 72 -9.32 -26.29 -29.64
N GLU A 73 -8.59 -25.28 -29.12
CA GLU A 73 -7.16 -25.13 -29.41
C GLU A 73 -6.32 -26.26 -28.78
N ALA A 74 -6.68 -26.73 -27.58
CA ALA A 74 -5.99 -27.84 -26.92
C ALA A 74 -6.15 -29.16 -27.69
N LYS A 75 -7.30 -29.42 -28.32
CA LYS A 75 -7.52 -30.61 -29.15
C LYS A 75 -6.67 -30.61 -30.41
N ASN A 76 -6.34 -29.43 -30.95
CA ASN A 76 -5.56 -29.27 -32.19
C ASN A 76 -4.06 -29.17 -31.88
N ALA A 77 -3.68 -28.97 -30.63
CA ALA A 77 -2.29 -28.79 -30.22
C ALA A 77 -1.54 -30.12 -30.09
N SER A 78 -0.27 -30.13 -30.50
CA SER A 78 0.62 -31.27 -30.32
C SER A 78 1.03 -31.45 -28.84
N ARG A 79 1.04 -30.39 -28.06
CA ARG A 79 1.31 -30.37 -26.63
C ARG A 79 0.71 -29.15 -25.99
N VAL A 80 0.24 -29.28 -24.74
CA VAL A 80 -0.31 -28.18 -23.96
C VAL A 80 0.62 -27.88 -22.76
N TYR A 81 0.91 -26.61 -22.56
CA TYR A 81 1.65 -26.09 -21.42
C TYR A 81 0.79 -25.11 -20.63
N LEU A 82 0.86 -25.22 -19.32
CA LEU A 82 0.17 -24.34 -18.36
C LEU A 82 1.19 -23.38 -17.74
N ALA A 83 1.11 -22.09 -18.09
CA ALA A 83 2.09 -21.06 -17.81
C ALA A 83 1.51 -19.93 -16.95
N THR A 84 0.74 -20.29 -15.93
CA THR A 84 0.18 -19.37 -14.95
C THR A 84 1.24 -18.86 -13.96
N ASP A 85 0.91 -17.85 -13.14
CA ASP A 85 1.83 -17.26 -12.16
C ASP A 85 2.49 -18.32 -11.24
N PRO A 86 3.69 -18.03 -10.72
CA PRO A 86 4.45 -18.97 -9.88
C PRO A 86 3.99 -18.96 -8.41
N ASP A 87 2.69 -18.74 -8.13
CA ASP A 87 2.11 -18.80 -6.80
C ASP A 87 1.02 -19.88 -6.70
N ARG A 88 0.50 -20.12 -5.47
CA ARG A 88 -0.56 -21.12 -5.24
C ARG A 88 -1.85 -20.84 -6.01
N GLU A 89 -2.15 -19.57 -6.31
CA GLU A 89 -3.33 -19.21 -7.13
C GLU A 89 -3.12 -19.61 -8.60
N GLY A 90 -1.92 -19.35 -9.15
CA GLY A 90 -1.55 -19.79 -10.49
C GLY A 90 -1.51 -21.31 -10.60
N GLU A 91 -1.03 -22.02 -9.58
CA GLU A 91 -1.03 -23.47 -9.55
C GLU A 91 -2.45 -24.04 -9.55
N ALA A 92 -3.37 -23.46 -8.76
CA ALA A 92 -4.77 -23.85 -8.75
C ALA A 92 -5.48 -23.55 -10.09
N ILE A 93 -5.14 -22.44 -10.76
CA ILE A 93 -5.66 -22.15 -12.13
C ILE A 93 -5.19 -23.22 -13.09
N SER A 94 -3.90 -23.60 -13.04
CA SER A 94 -3.34 -24.68 -13.86
C SER A 94 -4.04 -26.02 -13.60
N TRP A 95 -4.28 -26.36 -12.34
CA TRP A 95 -4.99 -27.60 -11.96
C TRP A 95 -6.44 -27.60 -12.49
N HIS A 96 -7.18 -26.48 -12.35
CA HIS A 96 -8.52 -26.35 -12.89
C HIS A 96 -8.57 -26.47 -14.44
N LEU A 97 -7.55 -25.93 -15.13
CA LEU A 97 -7.40 -26.06 -16.57
C LEU A 97 -7.09 -27.50 -16.96
N ALA A 98 -6.14 -28.15 -16.26
CA ALA A 98 -5.80 -29.55 -16.51
C ALA A 98 -7.01 -30.46 -16.37
N HIS A 99 -7.79 -30.33 -15.30
CA HIS A 99 -9.05 -31.06 -15.10
C HIS A 99 -10.05 -30.79 -16.24
N THR A 100 -10.20 -29.54 -16.66
CA THR A 100 -11.16 -29.15 -17.69
C THR A 100 -10.76 -29.66 -19.09
N LEU A 101 -9.47 -29.77 -19.34
CA LEU A 101 -8.87 -30.24 -20.62
C LEU A 101 -8.59 -31.73 -20.62
N ASN A 102 -8.87 -32.45 -19.53
CA ASN A 102 -8.52 -33.87 -19.32
C ASN A 102 -7.01 -34.15 -19.49
N LEU A 103 -6.17 -33.20 -19.01
CA LEU A 103 -4.73 -33.40 -18.93
C LEU A 103 -4.39 -34.17 -17.65
N ASP A 104 -3.42 -35.07 -17.75
CA ASP A 104 -2.87 -35.76 -16.60
C ASP A 104 -1.97 -34.82 -15.78
N PRO A 105 -2.34 -34.45 -14.53
CA PRO A 105 -1.57 -33.51 -13.72
C PRO A 105 -0.21 -34.04 -13.27
N THR A 106 0.00 -35.35 -13.35
CA THR A 106 1.28 -35.97 -12.99
C THR A 106 2.31 -35.89 -14.12
N LYS A 107 1.89 -35.52 -15.32
CA LYS A 107 2.79 -35.38 -16.46
C LYS A 107 3.32 -33.94 -16.55
N PRO A 108 4.55 -33.75 -17.10
CA PRO A 108 5.15 -32.42 -17.25
C PRO A 108 4.35 -31.54 -18.22
N CYS A 109 3.44 -30.71 -17.67
CA CYS A 109 2.64 -29.74 -18.45
C CYS A 109 2.72 -28.33 -17.85
N ARG A 110 3.24 -28.17 -16.65
CA ARG A 110 3.39 -26.89 -15.95
C ARG A 110 4.76 -26.28 -16.26
N ILE A 111 4.78 -25.01 -16.70
CA ILE A 111 6.00 -24.22 -16.82
C ILE A 111 5.91 -23.00 -15.91
N GLU A 112 7.01 -22.62 -15.31
CA GLU A 112 7.08 -21.59 -14.29
C GLU A 112 8.25 -20.65 -14.57
N PHE A 113 8.01 -19.35 -14.47
CA PHE A 113 9.02 -18.31 -14.62
C PHE A 113 8.69 -17.13 -13.71
N HIS A 114 9.74 -16.52 -13.13
CA HIS A 114 9.61 -15.42 -12.18
C HIS A 114 9.74 -14.04 -12.82
N GLU A 115 10.00 -13.99 -14.12
CA GLU A 115 10.06 -12.78 -14.93
C GLU A 115 9.62 -13.07 -16.37
N ILE A 116 9.00 -12.09 -17.02
CA ILE A 116 8.52 -12.25 -18.40
C ILE A 116 9.58 -11.70 -19.36
N THR A 117 10.65 -12.46 -19.48
CA THR A 117 11.75 -12.22 -20.43
C THR A 117 11.84 -13.36 -21.43
N LYS A 118 12.44 -13.08 -22.60
CA LYS A 118 12.60 -14.11 -23.64
C LYS A 118 13.42 -15.29 -23.17
N LYS A 119 14.47 -15.05 -22.35
CA LYS A 119 15.32 -16.08 -21.78
C LYS A 119 14.54 -16.95 -20.81
N ALA A 120 13.93 -16.34 -19.77
CA ALA A 120 13.22 -17.07 -18.72
C ALA A 120 12.05 -17.93 -19.28
N VAL A 121 11.29 -17.39 -20.25
CA VAL A 121 10.19 -18.14 -20.87
C VAL A 121 10.69 -19.34 -21.69
N LYS A 122 11.81 -19.22 -22.41
CA LYS A 122 12.40 -20.32 -23.18
C LYS A 122 13.00 -21.38 -22.25
N ASP A 123 13.73 -20.98 -21.23
CA ASP A 123 14.34 -21.88 -20.26
C ASP A 123 13.25 -22.69 -19.53
N ALA A 124 12.11 -22.04 -19.17
CA ALA A 124 10.97 -22.72 -18.54
C ALA A 124 10.32 -23.76 -19.45
N LEU A 125 10.29 -23.53 -20.77
CA LEU A 125 9.75 -24.50 -21.74
C LEU A 125 10.64 -25.74 -21.92
N GLU A 126 11.92 -25.62 -21.61
CA GLU A 126 12.86 -26.75 -21.63
C GLU A 126 12.75 -27.62 -20.38
N HIS A 127 12.21 -27.04 -19.27
CA HIS A 127 12.10 -27.71 -17.98
C HIS A 127 10.65 -27.75 -17.44
N PRO A 128 9.68 -28.31 -18.18
CA PRO A 128 8.31 -28.43 -17.69
C PRO A 128 8.23 -29.45 -16.55
N ARG A 129 7.39 -29.18 -15.56
CA ARG A 129 7.14 -30.01 -14.40
C ARG A 129 5.69 -30.50 -14.32
N PRO A 130 5.37 -31.50 -13.49
CA PRO A 130 4.01 -31.80 -13.07
C PRO A 130 3.37 -30.63 -12.31
N ILE A 131 2.05 -30.67 -12.16
CA ILE A 131 1.35 -29.74 -11.26
C ILE A 131 1.73 -30.09 -9.80
N ASP A 132 2.06 -29.08 -9.03
CA ASP A 132 2.38 -29.22 -7.61
C ASP A 132 1.07 -29.31 -6.80
N MET A 133 0.69 -30.51 -6.41
CA MET A 133 -0.55 -30.75 -5.67
C MET A 133 -0.52 -30.16 -4.26
N ALA A 134 0.63 -29.99 -3.63
CA ALA A 134 0.72 -29.36 -2.32
C ALA A 134 0.36 -27.88 -2.39
N ARG A 135 0.80 -27.17 -3.44
CA ARG A 135 0.37 -25.77 -3.71
C ARG A 135 -1.14 -25.69 -4.03
N VAL A 136 -1.67 -26.64 -4.80
CA VAL A 136 -3.11 -26.73 -5.09
C VAL A 136 -3.89 -26.93 -3.79
N ASP A 137 -3.46 -27.85 -2.94
CA ASP A 137 -4.11 -28.17 -1.68
C ASP A 137 -4.07 -27.00 -0.69
N ALA A 138 -2.98 -26.25 -0.64
CA ALA A 138 -2.88 -25.04 0.16
C ALA A 138 -3.90 -23.96 -0.32
N GLN A 139 -4.08 -23.82 -1.63
CA GLN A 139 -5.10 -22.91 -2.18
C GLN A 139 -6.51 -23.43 -1.90
N GLN A 140 -6.78 -24.74 -2.04
CA GLN A 140 -8.06 -25.34 -1.70
C GLN A 140 -8.41 -25.15 -0.21
N ALA A 141 -7.45 -25.39 0.70
CA ALA A 141 -7.63 -25.18 2.13
C ALA A 141 -8.03 -23.71 2.42
N ARG A 142 -7.28 -22.76 1.88
CA ARG A 142 -7.60 -21.33 2.01
C ARG A 142 -9.00 -21.03 1.48
N ARG A 143 -9.31 -21.52 0.27
CA ARG A 143 -10.61 -21.28 -0.38
C ARG A 143 -11.77 -21.84 0.43
N ALA A 144 -11.61 -23.05 1.01
CA ALA A 144 -12.59 -23.69 1.88
C ALA A 144 -12.79 -22.89 3.18
N LEU A 145 -11.69 -22.52 3.88
CA LEU A 145 -11.76 -21.71 5.09
C LEU A 145 -12.48 -20.37 4.87
N ASP A 146 -12.08 -19.63 3.84
CA ASP A 146 -12.67 -18.32 3.54
C ASP A 146 -14.14 -18.46 3.11
N ARG A 147 -14.49 -19.57 2.46
CA ARG A 147 -15.88 -19.90 2.11
C ARG A 147 -16.70 -20.25 3.34
N LEU A 148 -16.23 -21.11 4.23
CA LEU A 148 -16.92 -21.49 5.45
C LEU A 148 -17.19 -20.26 6.33
N VAL A 149 -16.17 -19.46 6.63
CA VAL A 149 -16.32 -18.26 7.45
C VAL A 149 -17.23 -17.24 6.79
N GLY A 150 -16.93 -16.86 5.53
CA GLY A 150 -17.67 -15.80 4.85
C GLY A 150 -19.13 -16.16 4.56
N TYR A 151 -19.39 -17.39 4.17
CA TYR A 151 -20.74 -17.83 3.80
C TYR A 151 -21.65 -18.09 4.99
N LYS A 152 -21.08 -18.48 6.15
CA LYS A 152 -21.84 -18.71 7.38
C LYS A 152 -22.06 -17.42 8.18
N ILE A 153 -21.03 -16.57 8.36
CA ILE A 153 -21.15 -15.34 9.17
C ILE A 153 -21.86 -14.21 8.39
N SER A 154 -21.64 -14.06 7.07
CA SER A 154 -22.23 -12.92 6.35
C SER A 154 -23.77 -12.90 6.37
N PRO A 155 -24.51 -14.04 6.21
CA PRO A 155 -25.97 -14.05 6.36
C PRO A 155 -26.43 -13.66 7.78
N LEU A 156 -25.68 -14.05 8.81
CA LEU A 156 -25.96 -13.65 10.19
C LEU A 156 -25.87 -12.12 10.34
N LEU A 157 -24.80 -11.50 9.81
CA LEU A 157 -24.67 -10.05 9.78
C LEU A 157 -25.81 -9.38 8.98
N TRP A 158 -26.30 -10.01 7.92
CA TRP A 158 -27.43 -9.46 7.16
C TRP A 158 -28.75 -9.52 7.92
N ALA A 159 -28.97 -10.58 8.67
CA ALA A 159 -30.17 -10.75 9.47
C ALA A 159 -30.19 -9.84 10.71
N LYS A 160 -29.02 -9.67 11.33
CA LYS A 160 -28.90 -8.99 12.64
C LYS A 160 -28.49 -7.52 12.54
N VAL A 161 -27.79 -7.09 11.46
CA VAL A 161 -27.29 -5.73 11.27
C VAL A 161 -27.81 -5.11 9.98
N LYS A 162 -27.23 -5.48 8.82
CA LYS A 162 -27.58 -4.86 7.51
C LYS A 162 -27.20 -5.76 6.35
N LYS A 163 -28.04 -5.83 5.32
CA LYS A 163 -27.73 -6.52 4.07
C LYS A 163 -26.49 -5.95 3.37
N GLY A 164 -25.67 -6.83 2.79
CA GLY A 164 -24.48 -6.47 2.04
C GLY A 164 -23.19 -6.42 2.84
N LEU A 165 -23.25 -6.62 4.15
CA LEU A 165 -22.05 -6.81 4.99
C LEU A 165 -21.36 -8.14 4.68
N SER A 166 -20.09 -8.24 4.98
CA SER A 166 -19.33 -9.49 4.84
C SER A 166 -18.35 -9.64 6.00
N ALA A 167 -18.22 -10.84 6.51
CA ALA A 167 -17.14 -11.21 7.39
C ALA A 167 -16.14 -12.10 6.65
N GLY A 168 -14.88 -11.97 7.00
CA GLY A 168 -13.79 -12.81 6.50
C GLY A 168 -12.63 -12.71 7.46
N ARG A 169 -11.84 -13.79 7.59
CA ARG A 169 -10.77 -13.87 8.58
C ARG A 169 -9.86 -12.64 8.57
N VAL A 170 -9.14 -12.42 7.49
CA VAL A 170 -8.17 -11.32 7.36
C VAL A 170 -8.83 -9.94 7.39
N GLN A 171 -9.99 -9.76 6.72
CA GLN A 171 -10.67 -8.47 6.69
C GLN A 171 -11.21 -8.05 8.06
N SER A 172 -11.73 -8.99 8.85
CA SER A 172 -12.26 -8.68 10.18
C SER A 172 -11.15 -8.31 11.17
N VAL A 173 -10.00 -9.00 11.10
CA VAL A 173 -8.81 -8.62 11.87
C VAL A 173 -8.26 -7.26 11.44
N ALA A 174 -8.19 -6.97 10.15
CA ALA A 174 -7.74 -5.67 9.66
C ALA A 174 -8.66 -4.52 10.13
N THR A 175 -9.99 -4.74 10.14
CA THR A 175 -10.96 -3.77 10.69
C THR A 175 -10.76 -3.59 12.19
N ARG A 176 -10.60 -4.69 12.93
CA ARG A 176 -10.35 -4.69 14.38
C ARG A 176 -9.11 -3.87 14.73
N LEU A 177 -8.00 -4.05 14.02
CA LEU A 177 -6.78 -3.27 14.26
C LEU A 177 -7.02 -1.75 14.10
N VAL A 178 -7.82 -1.32 13.12
CA VAL A 178 -8.17 0.10 12.95
C VAL A 178 -9.05 0.59 14.08
N VAL A 179 -10.03 -0.23 14.54
CA VAL A 179 -10.91 0.10 15.67
C VAL A 179 -10.12 0.20 16.98
N GLU A 180 -9.27 -0.78 17.28
CA GLU A 180 -8.42 -0.78 18.48
C GLU A 180 -7.47 0.43 18.52
N ARG A 181 -6.89 0.79 17.37
CA ARG A 181 -6.04 1.99 17.27
C ARG A 181 -6.82 3.27 17.59
N GLU A 182 -8.04 3.38 17.13
CA GLU A 182 -8.88 4.55 17.45
C GLU A 182 -9.24 4.58 18.93
N GLN A 183 -9.54 3.42 19.54
CA GLN A 183 -9.76 3.32 21.00
C GLN A 183 -8.53 3.70 21.80
N GLU A 184 -7.32 3.28 21.35
CA GLU A 184 -6.05 3.71 21.96
C GLU A 184 -5.88 5.24 21.91
N ILE A 185 -6.25 5.87 20.78
CA ILE A 185 -6.18 7.32 20.61
C ILE A 185 -7.21 8.04 21.50
N GLU A 186 -8.44 7.55 21.56
CA GLU A 186 -9.53 8.12 22.36
C GLU A 186 -9.27 8.00 23.88
N ALA A 187 -8.58 6.94 24.29
CA ALA A 187 -8.20 6.72 25.69
C ALA A 187 -6.89 7.39 26.10
N PHE A 188 -6.17 7.97 25.12
CA PHE A 188 -4.85 8.53 25.39
C PHE A 188 -4.95 9.83 26.17
N ILE A 189 -4.15 9.93 27.23
CA ILE A 189 -4.03 11.13 28.04
C ILE A 189 -2.65 11.74 27.76
N PRO A 190 -2.56 12.95 27.17
CA PRO A 190 -1.29 13.62 26.95
C PRO A 190 -0.59 13.94 28.26
N GLU A 191 0.68 13.62 28.34
CA GLU A 191 1.56 14.00 29.46
C GLU A 191 2.47 15.14 29.03
N GLU A 192 2.56 16.19 29.85
CA GLU A 192 3.41 17.33 29.64
C GLU A 192 4.88 16.98 29.90
N PHE A 193 5.77 17.42 29.04
CA PHE A 193 7.21 17.40 29.26
C PHE A 193 7.88 18.58 28.56
N TRP A 194 9.09 18.94 29.01
CA TRP A 194 9.81 20.06 28.48
C TRP A 194 11.19 19.64 28.00
N ASP A 195 11.57 20.14 26.84
CA ASP A 195 12.95 20.10 26.36
C ASP A 195 13.63 21.42 26.66
N VAL A 196 14.77 21.36 27.32
CA VAL A 196 15.59 22.54 27.61
C VAL A 196 16.90 22.42 26.83
N ASN A 197 17.07 23.30 25.85
CA ASN A 197 18.20 23.30 24.94
C ASN A 197 18.98 24.62 25.07
N ALA A 198 20.30 24.52 25.11
CA ALA A 198 21.18 25.69 25.12
C ALA A 198 21.96 25.77 23.81
N ARG A 199 22.11 26.96 23.26
CA ARG A 199 22.95 27.24 22.10
C ARG A 199 24.25 27.89 22.54
N PHE A 200 25.35 27.40 21.99
CA PHE A 200 26.70 27.89 22.27
C PHE A 200 27.37 28.32 20.97
N GLU A 201 28.24 29.34 21.05
CA GLU A 201 29.11 29.70 19.93
C GLU A 201 30.10 28.58 19.64
N ALA A 202 30.25 28.30 18.35
CA ALA A 202 31.23 27.32 17.87
C ALA A 202 31.78 27.78 16.48
N GLN A 203 32.75 27.05 15.98
CA GLN A 203 33.30 27.22 14.64
C GLN A 203 33.29 25.88 13.92
N ASN A 204 33.09 25.89 12.63
CA ASN A 204 33.29 24.68 11.80
C ASN A 204 34.80 24.49 11.49
N ALA A 205 35.15 23.39 10.84
CA ALA A 205 36.50 23.06 10.43
C ALA A 205 37.17 24.11 9.51
N LYS A 206 36.38 24.98 8.87
CA LYS A 206 36.87 26.10 8.02
C LYS A 206 36.97 27.43 8.79
N GLY A 207 36.80 27.43 10.13
CA GLY A 207 36.85 28.62 10.97
C GLY A 207 35.61 29.54 10.86
N LYS A 208 34.55 29.11 10.13
CA LYS A 208 33.32 29.90 10.06
C LYS A 208 32.52 29.75 11.36
N LYS A 209 32.06 30.89 11.91
CA LYS A 209 31.18 30.92 13.06
C LYS A 209 29.90 30.17 12.83
N MET A 210 29.47 29.40 13.79
CA MET A 210 28.19 28.68 13.86
C MET A 210 27.72 28.56 15.29
N THR A 211 26.55 28.09 15.55
CA THR A 211 26.05 27.71 16.87
C THR A 211 25.90 26.20 16.94
N CYS A 212 26.13 25.63 18.10
CA CYS A 212 25.79 24.24 18.41
C CYS A 212 24.73 24.20 19.52
N GLU A 213 23.70 23.39 19.30
CA GLU A 213 22.61 23.22 20.27
C GLU A 213 22.84 21.97 21.11
N ALA A 214 22.92 22.13 22.41
CA ALA A 214 23.08 21.05 23.36
C ALA A 214 21.82 20.92 24.23
N ARG A 215 21.38 19.68 24.42
CA ARG A 215 20.22 19.35 25.25
C ARG A 215 20.63 19.11 26.70
N LEU A 216 19.80 19.55 27.64
CA LEU A 216 19.96 19.26 29.08
C LEU A 216 19.82 17.75 29.30
N VAL A 217 20.81 17.16 30.00
CA VAL A 217 20.87 15.72 30.30
C VAL A 217 20.68 15.46 31.79
N SER A 218 21.40 16.21 32.63
CA SER A 218 21.32 16.04 34.09
C SER A 218 21.44 17.37 34.81
N LEU A 219 20.89 17.39 36.03
CA LEU A 219 21.05 18.45 37.03
C LEU A 219 21.51 17.80 38.31
N ASP A 220 22.61 18.32 38.86
CA ASP A 220 23.26 17.81 40.09
C ASP A 220 23.54 16.28 40.03
N GLY A 221 23.84 15.75 38.84
CA GLY A 221 24.12 14.33 38.61
C GLY A 221 22.88 13.45 38.40
N GLU A 222 21.68 13.98 38.60
CA GLU A 222 20.44 13.27 38.35
C GLU A 222 19.91 13.57 36.93
N LYS A 223 19.37 12.56 36.27
CA LYS A 223 18.80 12.72 34.93
C LYS A 223 17.68 13.76 34.96
N ALA A 224 17.79 14.77 34.11
CA ALA A 224 16.78 15.82 33.99
C ALA A 224 15.48 15.25 33.45
N GLN A 225 14.42 15.34 34.24
CA GLN A 225 13.04 15.04 33.85
C GLN A 225 12.19 16.27 34.14
N ILE A 226 11.92 17.05 33.11
CA ILE A 226 11.21 18.32 33.28
C ILE A 226 9.75 18.10 32.85
N GLY A 227 8.85 18.01 33.81
CA GLY A 227 7.44 17.69 33.61
C GLY A 227 6.47 18.89 33.70
N ASN A 228 6.99 20.10 33.99
CA ASN A 228 6.15 21.31 34.10
C ASN A 228 6.96 22.58 33.86
N GLU A 229 6.24 23.67 33.62
CA GLU A 229 6.82 25.00 33.32
C GLU A 229 7.73 25.53 34.42
N LYS A 230 7.37 25.36 35.70
CA LYS A 230 8.15 25.85 36.82
C LYS A 230 9.54 25.26 36.85
N ASP A 231 9.65 23.94 36.67
CA ASP A 231 10.93 23.24 36.67
C ASP A 231 11.73 23.60 35.40
N ALA A 232 11.06 23.81 34.26
CA ALA A 232 11.68 24.26 33.03
C ALA A 232 12.29 25.66 33.16
N LEU A 233 11.58 26.57 33.77
CA LEU A 233 12.07 27.94 34.03
C LEU A 233 13.22 27.93 35.07
N ALA A 234 13.12 27.12 36.09
CA ALA A 234 14.20 26.96 37.07
C ALA A 234 15.48 26.40 36.41
N ALA A 235 15.36 25.39 35.58
CA ALA A 235 16.48 24.85 34.81
C ALA A 235 17.07 25.91 33.86
N LYS A 236 16.21 26.65 33.15
CA LYS A 236 16.62 27.77 32.28
C LYS A 236 17.40 28.84 33.03
N GLU A 237 16.90 29.29 34.19
CA GLU A 237 17.61 30.27 35.02
C GLU A 237 18.96 29.77 35.50
N ARG A 238 19.05 28.50 35.84
CA ARG A 238 20.31 27.87 36.27
C ARG A 238 21.31 27.83 35.11
N ILE A 239 20.89 27.43 33.93
CA ILE A 239 21.72 27.43 32.72
C ILE A 239 22.24 28.82 32.40
N LEU A 240 21.41 29.86 32.51
CA LEU A 240 21.80 31.27 32.27
C LEU A 240 22.90 31.77 33.19
N LYS A 241 23.02 31.22 34.40
CA LYS A 241 24.00 31.60 35.43
C LYS A 241 25.27 30.73 35.39
N THR A 242 25.28 29.67 34.62
CA THR A 242 26.34 28.66 34.57
C THR A 242 27.39 28.99 33.52
N ALA A 243 28.66 28.91 33.89
CA ALA A 243 29.75 28.90 32.92
C ALA A 243 30.04 27.48 32.48
N PHE A 244 30.09 27.26 31.17
CA PHE A 244 30.20 25.94 30.59
C PHE A 244 31.58 25.65 30.00
N LYS A 245 32.00 24.39 30.13
CA LYS A 245 33.21 23.85 29.48
C LYS A 245 32.91 22.54 28.78
N VAL A 246 33.64 22.28 27.73
CA VAL A 246 33.59 20.97 27.06
C VAL A 246 34.32 19.96 27.95
N GLN A 247 33.62 19.00 28.52
CA GLN A 247 34.20 17.94 29.37
C GLN A 247 34.78 16.83 28.50
N SER A 248 34.04 16.37 27.50
CA SER A 248 34.47 15.29 26.61
C SER A 248 33.97 15.48 25.20
N VAL A 249 34.72 14.99 24.21
CA VAL A 249 34.34 14.96 22.83
C VAL A 249 34.59 13.55 22.28
N LYS A 250 33.51 12.85 21.87
CA LYS A 250 33.61 11.52 21.31
C LYS A 250 33.22 11.59 19.82
N MET A 251 34.20 11.32 18.98
CA MET A 251 33.97 11.13 17.54
C MET A 251 33.70 9.67 17.26
N GLY A 252 32.74 9.41 16.38
CA GLY A 252 32.36 8.06 15.94
C GLY A 252 32.03 8.00 14.47
N GLU A 253 31.86 6.79 13.98
CA GLU A 253 31.38 6.52 12.63
C GLU A 253 30.10 5.70 12.71
N LYS A 254 29.11 6.07 11.92
CA LYS A 254 27.81 5.38 11.84
C LYS A 254 27.54 4.99 10.39
N LEU A 255 27.42 3.70 10.17
CA LEU A 255 27.06 3.16 8.85
C LEU A 255 25.55 3.02 8.75
N LYS A 256 24.94 3.69 7.77
CA LYS A 256 23.52 3.48 7.39
C LYS A 256 23.49 2.60 6.14
N ARG A 257 22.91 1.42 6.26
CA ARG A 257 22.78 0.44 5.17
C ARG A 257 21.47 0.63 4.43
N ALA A 258 21.48 0.33 3.13
CA ALA A 258 20.26 0.29 2.33
C ALA A 258 19.34 -0.81 2.83
N GLN A 259 18.05 -0.56 2.71
CA GLN A 259 17.04 -1.58 2.92
C GLN A 259 17.05 -2.62 1.78
N PRO A 260 16.54 -3.85 2.00
CA PRO A 260 16.48 -4.88 0.97
C PRO A 260 15.68 -4.42 -0.26
N PRO A 261 15.80 -5.10 -1.41
CA PRO A 261 14.89 -4.92 -2.54
C PRO A 261 13.44 -5.10 -2.13
N PHE A 262 12.50 -4.58 -2.91
CA PHE A 262 11.10 -4.60 -2.53
C PHE A 262 10.49 -6.00 -2.45
N THR A 263 9.75 -6.23 -1.39
CA THR A 263 8.64 -7.20 -1.32
C THR A 263 7.34 -6.51 -1.74
N THR A 264 6.26 -7.27 -1.91
CA THR A 264 4.92 -6.69 -2.18
C THR A 264 4.53 -5.65 -1.14
N SER A 265 4.73 -5.97 0.14
CA SER A 265 4.38 -5.11 1.25
C SER A 265 5.21 -3.82 1.26
N SER A 266 6.54 -3.94 1.19
CA SER A 266 7.41 -2.76 1.21
C SER A 266 7.23 -1.86 -0.01
N LEU A 267 6.91 -2.44 -1.20
CA LEU A 267 6.55 -1.66 -2.38
C LEU A 267 5.25 -0.87 -2.18
N GLN A 268 4.22 -1.49 -1.61
CA GLN A 268 2.96 -0.81 -1.32
C GLN A 268 3.17 0.34 -0.33
N GLN A 269 4.00 0.15 0.70
CA GLN A 269 4.33 1.18 1.68
C GLN A 269 5.04 2.37 1.04
N GLU A 270 6.11 2.13 0.29
CA GLU A 270 6.89 3.20 -0.33
C GLU A 270 6.13 3.92 -1.46
N ALA A 271 5.36 3.20 -2.26
CA ALA A 271 4.50 3.81 -3.27
C ALA A 271 3.41 4.70 -2.66
N SER A 272 2.89 4.33 -1.48
CA SER A 272 1.95 5.17 -0.74
C SER A 272 2.62 6.44 -0.22
N ARG A 273 3.82 6.34 0.37
CA ARG A 273 4.57 7.47 0.92
C ARG A 273 5.01 8.44 -0.16
N LYS A 274 5.74 7.95 -1.17
CA LYS A 274 6.42 8.77 -2.19
C LYS A 274 5.56 9.15 -3.39
N LEU A 275 4.64 8.27 -3.80
CA LEU A 275 3.85 8.46 -5.01
C LEU A 275 2.38 8.76 -4.71
N ASN A 276 1.96 8.70 -3.44
CA ASN A 276 0.57 8.84 -3.02
C ASN A 276 -0.36 7.81 -3.72
N PHE A 277 0.14 6.60 -3.94
CA PHE A 277 -0.65 5.51 -4.50
C PHE A 277 -1.37 4.75 -3.39
N SER A 278 -2.62 4.35 -3.63
CA SER A 278 -3.26 3.33 -2.80
C SER A 278 -2.62 1.97 -3.05
N THR A 279 -2.77 1.03 -2.11
CA THR A 279 -2.29 -0.35 -2.26
C THR A 279 -2.83 -1.01 -3.54
N ALA A 280 -4.14 -0.81 -3.82
CA ALA A 280 -4.77 -1.31 -5.06
C ALA A 280 -4.15 -0.69 -6.32
N LYS A 281 -3.90 0.63 -6.32
CA LYS A 281 -3.26 1.32 -7.43
C LYS A 281 -1.84 0.83 -7.67
N THR A 282 -1.08 0.65 -6.60
CA THR A 282 0.28 0.11 -6.67
C THR A 282 0.29 -1.26 -7.34
N MET A 283 -0.59 -2.18 -6.90
CA MET A 283 -0.67 -3.51 -7.49
C MET A 283 -1.14 -3.48 -8.95
N GLN A 284 -2.08 -2.61 -9.31
CA GLN A 284 -2.53 -2.44 -10.68
C GLN A 284 -1.39 -1.98 -11.62
N VAL A 285 -0.60 -1.01 -11.18
CA VAL A 285 0.48 -0.45 -12.01
C VAL A 285 1.66 -1.42 -12.11
N VAL A 286 2.06 -2.04 -11.00
CA VAL A 286 3.17 -3.00 -11.02
C VAL A 286 2.82 -4.27 -11.80
N GLN A 287 1.55 -4.70 -11.82
CA GLN A 287 1.07 -5.80 -12.67
C GLN A 287 1.30 -5.50 -14.15
N GLN A 288 1.03 -4.26 -14.59
CA GLN A 288 1.27 -3.85 -15.97
C GLN A 288 2.77 -3.89 -16.31
N LEU A 289 3.64 -3.45 -15.39
CA LEU A 289 5.09 -3.51 -15.59
C LEU A 289 5.60 -4.96 -15.67
N TYR A 290 5.01 -5.87 -14.91
CA TYR A 290 5.35 -7.29 -14.92
C TYR A 290 4.88 -7.99 -16.21
N GLU A 291 3.61 -7.77 -16.63
CA GLU A 291 3.01 -8.49 -17.76
C GLU A 291 3.60 -8.13 -19.12
N GLY A 292 4.25 -6.98 -19.24
CA GLY A 292 5.00 -6.56 -20.40
C GLY A 292 4.61 -5.20 -20.93
N ILE A 293 5.64 -4.43 -21.25
CA ILE A 293 5.58 -3.11 -21.87
C ILE A 293 6.21 -3.21 -23.27
N ASP A 294 5.56 -2.61 -24.26
CA ASP A 294 6.08 -2.50 -25.61
C ASP A 294 7.11 -1.36 -25.67
N LEU A 295 8.39 -1.72 -25.81
CA LEU A 295 9.51 -0.78 -25.90
C LEU A 295 9.87 -0.46 -27.37
N GLY A 296 8.92 -0.56 -28.28
CA GLY A 296 9.12 -0.27 -29.70
C GLY A 296 10.10 -1.26 -30.37
N LYS A 297 11.23 -0.77 -30.88
CA LYS A 297 12.24 -1.62 -31.55
C LYS A 297 12.85 -2.68 -30.63
N ALA A 298 12.93 -2.45 -29.34
CA ALA A 298 13.41 -3.41 -28.35
C ALA A 298 12.40 -4.54 -28.05
N GLY A 299 11.16 -4.42 -28.57
CA GLY A 299 10.12 -5.41 -28.39
C GLY A 299 9.32 -5.22 -27.10
N THR A 300 8.48 -6.21 -26.76
CA THR A 300 7.69 -6.20 -25.54
C THR A 300 8.40 -7.02 -24.47
N VAL A 301 8.54 -6.51 -23.24
CA VAL A 301 9.24 -7.19 -22.15
C VAL A 301 8.60 -6.84 -20.81
N GLY A 302 8.56 -7.78 -19.86
CA GLY A 302 8.27 -7.48 -18.47
C GLY A 302 9.43 -6.69 -17.85
N LEU A 303 9.14 -5.52 -17.32
CA LEU A 303 10.17 -4.63 -16.76
C LEU A 303 10.55 -4.98 -15.33
N VAL A 304 9.71 -5.75 -14.62
CA VAL A 304 9.96 -6.17 -13.24
C VAL A 304 9.71 -7.66 -13.07
N THR A 305 10.32 -8.24 -12.04
CA THR A 305 10.09 -9.63 -11.63
C THR A 305 8.69 -9.82 -11.05
N TYR A 306 8.32 -11.05 -10.73
CA TYR A 306 7.02 -11.40 -10.16
C TYR A 306 6.70 -10.57 -8.91
N ILE A 307 5.47 -10.08 -8.84
CA ILE A 307 5.08 -8.97 -7.96
C ILE A 307 4.45 -9.40 -6.63
N ARG A 308 4.06 -10.68 -6.49
CA ARG A 308 3.47 -11.21 -5.25
C ARG A 308 4.51 -12.03 -4.52
N THR A 309 5.37 -11.35 -3.80
CA THR A 309 6.49 -11.97 -3.10
C THR A 309 6.74 -11.31 -1.75
N ASP A 310 7.12 -12.08 -0.78
CA ASP A 310 7.66 -11.68 0.52
C ASP A 310 9.18 -11.95 0.61
N SER A 311 9.76 -12.50 -0.46
CA SER A 311 11.20 -12.77 -0.56
C SER A 311 11.99 -11.50 -0.86
N VAL A 312 13.16 -11.39 -0.24
CA VAL A 312 14.18 -10.37 -0.53
C VAL A 312 15.38 -10.95 -1.30
N ARG A 313 15.28 -12.21 -1.72
CA ARG A 313 16.32 -12.90 -2.48
C ARG A 313 16.48 -12.26 -3.87
N VAL A 314 17.70 -12.25 -4.36
CA VAL A 314 18.05 -11.78 -5.70
C VAL A 314 18.92 -12.85 -6.37
N SER A 315 18.68 -13.15 -7.65
CA SER A 315 19.49 -14.07 -8.40
C SER A 315 20.94 -13.57 -8.56
N ALA A 316 21.89 -14.48 -8.65
CA ALA A 316 23.31 -14.15 -8.81
C ALA A 316 23.55 -13.31 -10.09
N GLU A 317 22.86 -13.64 -11.19
CA GLU A 317 22.95 -12.90 -12.47
C GLU A 317 22.51 -11.44 -12.28
N ALA A 318 21.41 -11.19 -11.55
CA ALA A 318 20.91 -9.83 -11.32
C ALA A 318 21.83 -9.03 -10.38
N VAL A 319 22.42 -9.68 -9.38
CA VAL A 319 23.42 -9.06 -8.50
C VAL A 319 24.64 -8.63 -9.31
N GLU A 320 25.16 -9.51 -10.16
CA GLU A 320 26.33 -9.20 -10.98
C GLU A 320 26.05 -8.07 -11.97
N ALA A 321 24.89 -8.09 -12.65
CA ALA A 321 24.47 -7.02 -13.55
C ALA A 321 24.34 -5.67 -12.81
N ALA A 322 23.76 -5.65 -11.61
CA ALA A 322 23.66 -4.44 -10.81
C ALA A 322 25.03 -3.91 -10.37
N ARG A 323 25.93 -4.79 -9.95
CA ARG A 323 27.31 -4.42 -9.56
C ARG A 323 28.09 -3.82 -10.73
N GLY A 324 28.01 -4.46 -11.91
CA GLY A 324 28.61 -3.92 -13.13
C GLY A 324 28.08 -2.53 -13.49
N PHE A 325 26.76 -2.33 -13.34
CA PHE A 325 26.14 -1.03 -13.57
C PHE A 325 26.58 0.01 -12.53
N ILE A 326 26.67 -0.34 -11.24
CA ILE A 326 27.15 0.56 -10.18
C ILE A 326 28.57 1.01 -10.45
N CYS A 327 29.49 0.08 -10.73
CA CYS A 327 30.88 0.43 -11.02
C CYS A 327 31.01 1.35 -12.23
N ALA A 328 30.23 1.10 -13.29
CA ALA A 328 30.28 1.90 -14.52
C ALA A 328 29.69 3.31 -14.38
N GLN A 329 28.62 3.49 -13.55
CA GLN A 329 27.89 4.76 -13.46
C GLN A 329 28.27 5.61 -12.25
N TYR A 330 28.68 4.99 -11.14
CA TYR A 330 28.95 5.67 -9.86
C TYR A 330 30.40 5.55 -9.41
N GLY A 331 31.15 4.60 -9.93
CA GLY A 331 32.52 4.32 -9.54
C GLY A 331 32.65 3.09 -8.63
N GLU A 332 33.87 2.54 -8.56
CA GLU A 332 34.19 1.35 -7.75
C GLU A 332 34.00 1.61 -6.23
N GLU A 333 34.16 2.85 -5.81
CA GLU A 333 33.98 3.26 -4.42
C GLU A 333 32.54 3.04 -3.93
N TYR A 334 31.53 3.01 -4.83
CA TYR A 334 30.13 2.73 -4.47
C TYR A 334 29.79 1.24 -4.48
N CYS A 335 30.66 0.40 -5.07
CA CYS A 335 30.43 -1.03 -5.17
C CYS A 335 31.04 -1.76 -3.94
N PRO A 336 30.27 -2.52 -3.15
CA PRO A 336 30.81 -3.27 -2.03
C PRO A 336 31.73 -4.40 -2.54
N GLU A 337 32.78 -4.75 -1.79
CA GLU A 337 33.71 -5.83 -2.15
C GLU A 337 32.97 -7.17 -2.30
N THR A 338 32.08 -7.47 -1.38
CA THR A 338 31.20 -8.64 -1.43
C THR A 338 29.75 -8.20 -1.63
N PRO A 339 28.94 -8.97 -2.38
CA PRO A 339 27.53 -8.66 -2.56
C PRO A 339 26.78 -8.53 -1.24
N ASN A 340 25.93 -7.52 -1.15
CA ASN A 340 25.06 -7.36 0.00
C ASN A 340 24.08 -8.54 0.11
N GLN A 341 23.96 -9.10 1.31
CA GLN A 341 23.02 -10.17 1.61
C GLN A 341 21.97 -9.68 2.60
N TYR A 342 20.72 -9.97 2.31
CA TYR A 342 19.58 -9.65 3.17
C TYR A 342 18.94 -10.93 3.68
N LYS A 343 18.71 -10.99 4.98
CA LYS A 343 18.00 -12.13 5.60
C LYS A 343 16.52 -12.00 5.30
N GLY A 344 15.95 -13.01 4.65
CA GLY A 344 14.50 -13.19 4.53
C GLY A 344 13.86 -13.45 5.89
N ARG A 345 12.55 -13.37 5.97
CA ARG A 345 11.78 -13.86 7.12
C ARG A 345 11.88 -15.38 7.19
N LYS A 346 11.75 -15.95 8.40
CA LYS A 346 11.84 -17.40 8.62
C LYS A 346 10.89 -18.23 7.76
N ASN A 347 9.74 -17.66 7.37
CA ASN A 347 8.69 -18.32 6.60
C ASN A 347 8.49 -17.68 5.20
N ALA A 348 9.47 -16.91 4.69
CA ALA A 348 9.41 -16.38 3.33
C ALA A 348 9.49 -17.54 2.33
N GLN A 349 8.69 -17.47 1.27
CA GLN A 349 8.76 -18.43 0.17
C GLN A 349 10.09 -18.27 -0.58
N ASP A 350 11.08 -19.09 -0.21
CA ASP A 350 12.44 -19.04 -0.78
C ASP A 350 12.48 -19.31 -2.30
N ALA A 351 11.39 -19.84 -2.86
CA ALA A 351 11.25 -20.04 -4.30
C ALA A 351 11.13 -18.73 -5.10
N HIS A 352 10.71 -17.63 -4.47
CA HIS A 352 10.51 -16.35 -5.15
C HIS A 352 11.75 -15.45 -5.03
N GLU A 353 11.83 -14.48 -5.94
CA GLU A 353 12.76 -13.35 -5.86
C GLU A 353 12.03 -12.08 -5.37
N ALA A 354 12.83 -11.10 -4.95
CA ALA A 354 12.35 -9.75 -4.68
C ALA A 354 11.84 -9.06 -5.95
N ILE A 355 11.02 -8.02 -5.80
CA ILE A 355 10.59 -7.18 -6.91
C ILE A 355 11.76 -6.29 -7.34
N ARG A 356 12.29 -6.54 -8.53
CA ARG A 356 13.44 -5.86 -9.12
C ARG A 356 13.26 -5.62 -10.63
N PRO A 357 14.04 -4.73 -11.24
CA PRO A 357 14.13 -4.66 -12.70
C PRO A 357 14.60 -6.01 -13.29
N THR A 358 14.05 -6.37 -14.44
CA THR A 358 14.50 -7.57 -15.18
C THR A 358 15.84 -7.37 -15.84
N TYR A 359 16.10 -6.16 -16.34
CA TYR A 359 17.33 -5.78 -17.02
C TYR A 359 17.83 -4.42 -16.54
N MET A 360 19.12 -4.31 -16.22
CA MET A 360 19.74 -3.06 -15.76
C MET A 360 19.88 -2.00 -16.86
N GLU A 361 19.99 -2.41 -18.12
CA GLU A 361 20.05 -1.50 -19.28
C GLU A 361 18.72 -0.76 -19.52
N HIS A 362 17.59 -1.28 -19.04
CA HIS A 362 16.31 -0.59 -19.09
C HIS A 362 16.21 0.43 -17.95
N THR A 363 17.07 1.45 -18.02
CA THR A 363 17.04 2.52 -17.01
C THR A 363 15.71 3.28 -17.04
N PRO A 364 15.27 3.88 -15.93
CA PRO A 364 14.02 4.66 -15.90
C PRO A 364 13.93 5.72 -17.00
N ASP A 365 15.03 6.36 -17.34
CA ASP A 365 15.07 7.39 -18.39
C ASP A 365 14.97 6.79 -19.78
N SER A 366 15.60 5.64 -20.03
CA SER A 366 15.55 4.96 -21.34
C SER A 366 14.14 4.46 -21.67
N VAL A 367 13.38 3.99 -20.69
CA VAL A 367 12.03 3.46 -20.91
C VAL A 367 10.90 4.50 -20.73
N LYS A 368 11.23 5.70 -20.26
CA LYS A 368 10.27 6.79 -20.02
C LYS A 368 9.34 7.09 -21.20
N PRO A 369 9.79 7.10 -22.48
CA PRO A 369 8.92 7.36 -23.63
C PRO A 369 7.79 6.34 -23.81
N PHE A 370 7.95 5.13 -23.28
CA PHE A 370 7.03 3.99 -23.44
C PHE A 370 6.09 3.80 -22.27
N LEU A 371 6.29 4.54 -21.17
CA LEU A 371 5.57 4.41 -19.93
C LEU A 371 4.60 5.57 -19.70
N SER A 372 3.45 5.28 -19.10
CA SER A 372 2.64 6.31 -18.49
C SER A 372 3.40 6.95 -17.32
N ARG A 373 2.98 8.15 -16.90
CA ARG A 373 3.58 8.84 -15.75
C ARG A 373 3.58 7.97 -14.47
N GLU A 374 2.49 7.26 -14.24
CA GLU A 374 2.35 6.39 -13.06
C GLU A 374 3.27 5.16 -13.15
N GLN A 375 3.32 4.52 -14.32
CA GLN A 375 4.24 3.40 -14.58
C GLN A 375 5.70 3.82 -14.43
N HIS A 376 6.09 4.96 -15.01
CA HIS A 376 7.44 5.48 -14.92
C HIS A 376 7.85 5.80 -13.47
N ASN A 377 6.98 6.45 -12.70
CA ASN A 377 7.26 6.79 -11.30
C ASN A 377 7.45 5.53 -10.46
N LEU A 378 6.58 4.51 -10.62
CA LEU A 378 6.69 3.27 -9.87
C LEU A 378 7.92 2.45 -10.31
N TYR A 379 8.20 2.38 -11.61
CA TYR A 379 9.39 1.71 -12.12
C TYR A 379 10.67 2.35 -11.62
N ARG A 380 10.76 3.69 -11.63
CA ARG A 380 11.88 4.44 -11.07
C ARG A 380 12.10 4.13 -9.60
N LEU A 381 11.02 4.02 -8.83
CA LEU A 381 11.08 3.66 -7.41
C LEU A 381 11.66 2.25 -7.22
N ILE A 382 11.20 1.27 -8.00
CA ILE A 382 11.68 -0.12 -7.95
C ILE A 382 13.15 -0.20 -8.36
N TYR A 383 13.50 0.46 -9.46
CA TYR A 383 14.87 0.49 -9.99
C TYR A 383 15.85 1.09 -8.98
N ALA A 384 15.53 2.27 -8.45
CA ALA A 384 16.39 2.97 -7.50
C ALA A 384 16.58 2.17 -6.20
N ARG A 385 15.50 1.55 -5.67
CA ARG A 385 15.57 0.71 -4.47
C ARG A 385 16.43 -0.52 -4.69
N PHE A 386 16.25 -1.22 -5.81
CA PHE A 386 17.08 -2.38 -6.16
C PHE A 386 18.55 -1.99 -6.28
N LEU A 387 18.86 -0.92 -7.02
CA LEU A 387 20.23 -0.45 -7.19
C LEU A 387 20.87 -0.09 -5.83
N ALA A 388 20.16 0.70 -5.01
CA ALA A 388 20.59 1.08 -3.66
C ALA A 388 20.91 -0.14 -2.78
N SER A 389 20.12 -1.20 -2.90
CA SER A 389 20.32 -2.43 -2.13
C SER A 389 21.64 -3.13 -2.46
N GLN A 390 22.21 -2.88 -3.64
CA GLN A 390 23.48 -3.47 -4.08
C GLN A 390 24.68 -2.53 -3.89
N MET A 391 24.48 -1.31 -3.33
CA MET A 391 25.52 -0.31 -3.09
C MET A 391 26.12 -0.38 -1.69
N LYS A 392 27.28 0.27 -1.51
CA LYS A 392 27.89 0.45 -0.19
C LYS A 392 26.99 1.27 0.74
N PRO A 393 27.08 1.07 2.08
CA PRO A 393 26.39 1.90 3.04
C PRO A 393 26.81 3.36 2.95
N ALA A 394 25.92 4.26 3.35
CA ALA A 394 26.28 5.65 3.62
C ALA A 394 27.05 5.73 4.94
N VAL A 395 28.08 6.56 4.96
CA VAL A 395 28.94 6.76 6.14
C VAL A 395 28.70 8.12 6.72
N PHE A 396 28.39 8.14 8.01
CA PHE A 396 28.21 9.36 8.79
C PHE A 396 29.27 9.45 9.87
N GLN A 397 29.93 10.58 9.93
CA GLN A 397 30.72 10.96 11.10
C GLN A 397 29.77 11.48 12.16
N THR A 398 29.87 10.97 13.38
CA THR A 398 29.07 11.41 14.52
C THR A 398 29.96 12.10 15.54
N MET A 399 29.42 13.11 16.21
CA MET A 399 30.04 13.78 17.33
C MET A 399 29.09 13.81 18.51
N THR A 400 29.55 13.36 19.67
CA THR A 400 28.88 13.57 20.94
C THR A 400 29.82 14.36 21.83
N ALA A 401 29.38 15.51 22.35
CA ALA A 401 30.15 16.30 23.28
C ALA A 401 29.33 16.54 24.54
N ASP A 402 29.95 16.26 25.69
CA ASP A 402 29.41 16.61 26.99
C ASP A 402 29.96 18.00 27.41
N ILE A 403 29.04 18.92 27.65
CA ILE A 403 29.28 20.32 27.98
C ILE A 403 28.76 20.52 29.42
N VAL A 404 29.64 20.80 30.36
CA VAL A 404 29.28 20.77 31.77
C VAL A 404 29.60 22.09 32.44
N GLY A 405 28.86 22.39 33.51
CA GLY A 405 29.11 23.54 34.37
C GLY A 405 28.21 23.53 35.59
N ASP A 406 28.77 23.73 36.79
CA ASP A 406 28.10 23.90 38.08
C ASP A 406 26.85 23.00 38.30
N GLY A 407 27.04 21.68 38.14
CA GLY A 407 26.00 20.67 38.30
C GLY A 407 24.96 20.65 37.14
N VAL A 408 25.26 21.31 36.03
CA VAL A 408 24.41 21.26 34.81
C VAL A 408 25.17 20.54 33.71
N ASP A 409 24.63 19.41 33.23
CA ASP A 409 25.22 18.66 32.14
C ASP A 409 24.37 18.79 30.89
N MET A 410 24.99 19.30 29.84
CA MET A 410 24.39 19.45 28.51
C MET A 410 25.10 18.50 27.55
N ARG A 411 24.35 17.98 26.55
CA ARG A 411 24.92 17.12 25.52
C ARG A 411 24.60 17.62 24.12
N TYR A 412 25.65 17.82 23.35
CA TYR A 412 25.57 18.02 21.91
C TYR A 412 25.66 16.68 21.19
N TYR A 413 24.80 16.46 20.19
CA TYR A 413 24.90 15.35 19.25
C TYR A 413 24.73 15.88 17.82
N GLY A 414 25.67 15.50 16.93
CA GLY A 414 25.61 15.86 15.53
C GLY A 414 26.02 14.70 14.61
N GLU A 415 25.44 14.64 13.42
CA GLU A 415 25.82 13.71 12.36
C GLU A 415 26.16 14.49 11.08
N HIS A 416 27.26 14.12 10.43
CA HIS A 416 27.64 14.66 9.12
C HIS A 416 27.91 13.52 8.14
N MET A 417 27.31 13.58 6.95
CA MET A 417 27.51 12.56 5.93
C MET A 417 28.85 12.78 5.23
N VAL A 418 29.76 11.83 5.36
CA VAL A 418 31.08 11.87 4.73
C VAL A 418 31.15 11.06 3.41
N PHE A 419 30.27 10.05 3.29
CA PHE A 419 30.11 9.28 2.07
C PHE A 419 28.64 8.93 1.85
N SER A 420 28.13 9.29 0.69
CA SER A 420 26.69 9.13 0.41
C SER A 420 26.27 7.67 0.22
N GLY A 421 27.16 6.79 -0.28
CA GLY A 421 26.86 5.41 -0.56
C GLY A 421 25.54 5.26 -1.34
N TYR A 422 24.68 4.34 -0.94
CA TYR A 422 23.39 4.12 -1.58
C TYR A 422 22.46 5.35 -1.61
N ARG A 423 22.64 6.32 -0.71
CA ARG A 423 21.83 7.55 -0.67
C ARG A 423 22.04 8.45 -1.90
N ALA A 424 23.09 8.25 -2.66
CA ALA A 424 23.26 8.89 -3.98
C ALA A 424 22.12 8.52 -4.95
N VAL A 425 21.46 7.38 -4.74
CA VAL A 425 20.42 6.85 -5.64
C VAL A 425 19.05 6.86 -4.99
N TYR A 426 18.99 6.55 -3.69
CA TYR A 426 17.73 6.30 -3.00
C TYR A 426 17.77 6.76 -1.55
N VAL A 427 16.72 7.47 -1.17
CA VAL A 427 16.44 7.81 0.24
C VAL A 427 15.07 7.22 0.59
N GLU A 428 14.96 6.60 1.75
CA GLU A 428 13.69 6.00 2.24
C GLU A 428 12.64 7.10 2.47
N GLY A 429 11.37 6.79 2.17
CA GLY A 429 10.24 7.62 2.58
C GLY A 429 9.90 7.36 4.07
N THR A 430 9.66 8.41 4.82
CA THR A 430 9.17 8.34 6.20
C THR A 430 7.68 8.69 6.24
N ASP A 431 6.95 8.19 7.24
CA ASP A 431 5.56 8.59 7.48
C ASP A 431 5.51 9.98 8.16
N ASP A 432 6.61 10.39 8.81
CA ASP A 432 6.82 11.71 9.40
C ASP A 432 7.79 12.50 8.51
N GLU A 433 7.42 13.72 8.12
CA GLU A 433 8.16 14.58 7.18
C GLU A 433 9.45 15.21 7.74
N GLN A 434 9.92 14.81 8.93
CA GLN A 434 11.12 15.37 9.55
C GLN A 434 12.39 14.64 9.08
N GLU A 435 12.96 15.07 7.95
CA GLU A 435 14.38 14.85 7.70
C GLU A 435 15.18 15.81 8.58
N THR A 436 16.00 15.27 9.49
CA THR A 436 17.00 16.08 10.18
C THR A 436 17.95 16.69 9.15
N PRO A 437 18.09 18.02 9.07
CA PRO A 437 19.03 18.64 8.13
C PRO A 437 20.44 18.11 8.39
N GLU A 438 21.20 17.87 7.35
CA GLU A 438 22.61 17.54 7.46
C GLU A 438 23.34 18.64 8.23
N SER A 439 23.78 18.35 9.44
CA SER A 439 24.49 19.31 10.27
C SER A 439 25.99 19.33 9.93
N ILE A 440 26.55 20.51 9.82
CA ILE A 440 28.02 20.68 9.81
C ILE A 440 28.47 20.51 11.26
N LEU A 441 29.42 19.60 11.53
CA LEU A 441 29.91 19.40 12.87
C LEU A 441 30.75 20.60 13.34
N PRO A 442 30.57 21.08 14.59
CA PRO A 442 31.41 22.08 15.19
C PRO A 442 32.81 21.50 15.58
N VAL A 443 33.79 22.33 15.66
CA VAL A 443 35.08 21.98 16.24
C VAL A 443 35.06 22.31 17.75
N LEU A 444 34.91 21.28 18.55
CA LEU A 444 34.93 21.40 20.03
C LEU A 444 36.20 20.76 20.56
N LYS A 445 36.84 21.41 21.52
CA LYS A 445 38.06 20.90 22.19
C LYS A 445 37.79 20.68 23.66
N GLU A 446 38.20 19.53 24.19
CA GLU A 446 38.09 19.24 25.62
C GLU A 446 38.80 20.32 26.46
N GLY A 447 38.18 20.72 27.56
CA GLY A 447 38.65 21.77 28.45
C GLY A 447 38.37 23.20 27.95
N SER A 448 37.91 23.41 26.74
CA SER A 448 37.59 24.77 26.25
C SER A 448 36.32 25.32 26.86
N ASP A 449 36.35 26.63 27.17
CA ASP A 449 35.16 27.37 27.60
C ASP A 449 34.16 27.50 26.41
N MET A 450 32.87 27.39 26.73
CA MET A 450 31.79 27.54 25.77
C MET A 450 31.08 28.88 25.96
N ALA A 451 31.14 29.75 24.94
CA ALA A 451 30.39 31.01 24.95
C ALA A 451 28.90 30.72 24.75
N PHE A 452 28.15 31.01 25.79
CA PHE A 452 26.68 30.84 25.79
C PHE A 452 26.02 31.90 24.93
N VAL A 453 25.00 31.50 24.12
CA VAL A 453 24.23 32.38 23.27
C VAL A 453 22.80 32.55 23.80
N GLU A 454 22.08 31.46 23.94
CA GLU A 454 20.69 31.48 24.40
C GLU A 454 20.26 30.11 24.94
N VAL A 455 19.16 30.08 25.67
CA VAL A 455 18.52 28.85 26.14
C VAL A 455 17.03 28.91 25.87
N ASP A 456 16.53 27.85 25.30
CA ASP A 456 15.11 27.65 25.00
C ASP A 456 14.56 26.52 25.89
N ALA A 457 13.39 26.77 26.49
CA ALA A 457 12.60 25.78 27.18
C ALA A 457 11.31 25.61 26.39
N VAL A 458 11.14 24.48 25.76
CA VAL A 458 10.02 24.21 24.83
C VAL A 458 9.10 23.17 25.44
N GLN A 459 7.83 23.55 25.58
CA GLN A 459 6.78 22.67 26.06
C GLN A 459 6.39 21.66 25.00
N HIS A 460 6.24 20.42 25.40
CA HIS A 460 5.77 19.33 24.59
C HIS A 460 4.71 18.53 25.35
N PHE A 461 3.87 17.84 24.59
CA PHE A 461 2.97 16.84 25.13
C PHE A 461 3.22 15.51 24.39
N THR A 462 3.18 14.41 25.12
CA THR A 462 3.17 13.10 24.50
C THR A 462 2.01 13.00 23.50
N GLN A 463 2.25 12.37 22.36
CA GLN A 463 1.24 12.24 21.31
C GLN A 463 0.63 10.85 21.33
N PRO A 464 -0.66 10.70 21.01
CA PRO A 464 -1.25 9.39 20.84
C PRO A 464 -0.60 8.64 19.67
N PRO A 465 -0.72 7.30 19.63
CA PRO A 465 -0.22 6.56 18.49
C PRO A 465 -0.90 7.03 17.20
N ALA A 466 -0.11 7.19 16.14
CA ALA A 466 -0.65 7.66 14.86
C ALA A 466 -1.70 6.69 14.30
N ARG A 467 -2.78 7.25 13.71
CA ARG A 467 -3.76 6.47 12.97
C ARG A 467 -3.11 5.73 11.81
N TYR A 468 -3.63 4.55 11.51
CA TYR A 468 -3.13 3.79 10.37
C TYR A 468 -3.34 4.56 9.05
N THR A 469 -2.32 4.50 8.20
CA THR A 469 -2.43 4.71 6.76
C THR A 469 -2.59 3.34 6.09
N GLU A 470 -2.91 3.28 4.77
CA GLU A 470 -2.86 2.00 4.04
C GLU A 470 -1.46 1.36 4.17
N ALA A 471 -0.39 2.16 4.10
CA ALA A 471 1.00 1.71 4.23
C ALA A 471 1.29 1.10 5.61
N SER A 472 0.98 1.82 6.69
CA SER A 472 1.25 1.33 8.05
C SER A 472 0.35 0.15 8.43
N LEU A 473 -0.89 0.07 7.91
CA LEU A 473 -1.74 -1.10 8.11
C LEU A 473 -1.17 -2.34 7.40
N VAL A 474 -0.69 -2.21 6.15
CA VAL A 474 0.00 -3.31 5.44
C VAL A 474 1.22 -3.77 6.23
N LYS A 475 2.04 -2.82 6.72
CA LYS A 475 3.21 -3.12 7.56
C LYS A 475 2.82 -3.93 8.80
N THR A 476 1.79 -3.48 9.54
CA THR A 476 1.33 -4.17 10.75
C THR A 476 0.76 -5.56 10.44
N LEU A 477 -0.02 -5.71 9.37
CA LEU A 477 -0.52 -7.02 8.93
C LEU A 477 0.63 -7.98 8.63
N GLU A 478 1.64 -7.50 7.90
CA GLU A 478 2.83 -8.28 7.56
C GLU A 478 3.64 -8.64 8.81
N GLU A 479 3.91 -7.70 9.72
CA GLU A 479 4.65 -7.93 10.96
C GLU A 479 3.96 -8.94 11.88
N LYS A 480 2.64 -8.93 11.91
CA LYS A 480 1.82 -9.88 12.67
C LYS A 480 1.57 -11.21 11.93
N GLY A 481 2.07 -11.40 10.71
CA GLY A 481 1.85 -12.62 9.91
C GLY A 481 0.44 -12.79 9.36
N ILE A 482 -0.38 -11.72 9.34
CA ILE A 482 -1.79 -11.73 8.95
C ILE A 482 -1.93 -11.44 7.45
N GLY A 483 -2.44 -12.42 6.71
CA GLY A 483 -2.50 -12.35 5.25
C GLY A 483 -1.17 -12.65 4.58
N ARG A 484 -1.15 -12.51 3.26
CA ARG A 484 0.02 -12.77 2.39
C ARG A 484 0.05 -11.74 1.26
N PRO A 485 1.11 -11.65 0.45
CA PRO A 485 1.23 -10.67 -0.64
C PRO A 485 0.00 -10.52 -1.54
N SER A 486 -0.71 -11.61 -1.80
CA SER A 486 -1.93 -11.63 -2.61
C SER A 486 -3.16 -11.02 -1.92
N THR A 487 -3.16 -10.85 -0.58
CA THR A 487 -4.35 -10.47 0.19
C THR A 487 -4.32 -9.07 0.78
N TYR A 488 -3.17 -8.41 0.91
CA TYR A 488 -3.07 -7.09 1.55
C TYR A 488 -3.96 -6.03 0.86
N ALA A 489 -3.75 -5.78 -0.43
CA ALA A 489 -4.52 -4.79 -1.17
C ALA A 489 -6.02 -5.14 -1.28
N PRO A 490 -6.43 -6.40 -1.58
CA PRO A 490 -7.83 -6.80 -1.53
C PRO A 490 -8.49 -6.59 -0.17
N THR A 491 -7.80 -6.88 0.93
CA THR A 491 -8.32 -6.69 2.29
C THR A 491 -8.62 -5.22 2.56
N ILE A 492 -7.67 -4.33 2.33
CA ILE A 492 -7.85 -2.89 2.54
C ILE A 492 -8.97 -2.34 1.64
N THR A 493 -8.98 -2.72 0.37
CA THR A 493 -10.06 -2.34 -0.55
C THR A 493 -11.42 -2.81 -0.04
N THR A 494 -11.50 -4.03 0.51
CA THR A 494 -12.75 -4.60 1.01
C THR A 494 -13.26 -3.86 2.24
N ILE A 495 -12.43 -3.60 3.25
CA ILE A 495 -12.88 -2.92 4.48
C ILE A 495 -13.35 -1.48 4.20
N ILE A 496 -12.71 -0.78 3.25
CA ILE A 496 -13.14 0.55 2.80
C ILE A 496 -14.44 0.45 1.99
N SER A 497 -14.53 -0.47 1.00
CA SER A 497 -15.71 -0.59 0.14
C SER A 497 -16.96 -1.07 0.88
N ARG A 498 -16.80 -1.82 1.98
CA ARG A 498 -17.89 -2.24 2.87
C ARG A 498 -18.32 -1.16 3.84
N GLY A 499 -17.57 -0.05 3.91
CA GLY A 499 -17.85 1.05 4.82
C GLY A 499 -17.53 0.74 6.28
N TYR A 500 -16.65 -0.21 6.56
CA TYR A 500 -16.15 -0.46 7.91
C TYR A 500 -15.10 0.57 8.33
N VAL A 501 -14.37 1.05 7.34
CA VAL A 501 -13.30 2.05 7.47
C VAL A 501 -13.48 3.12 6.41
N THR A 502 -13.27 4.39 6.77
CA THR A 502 -13.15 5.51 5.84
C THR A 502 -11.70 5.95 5.72
N ARG A 503 -11.38 6.62 4.63
CA ARG A 503 -10.05 7.18 4.40
C ARG A 503 -10.15 8.69 4.21
N GLU A 504 -9.51 9.44 5.12
CA GLU A 504 -9.45 10.91 5.11
C GLU A 504 -7.99 11.36 5.21
N LYS A 505 -7.55 12.26 4.37
CA LYS A 505 -6.15 12.77 4.34
C LYS A 505 -5.10 11.65 4.48
N LYS A 506 -5.28 10.51 3.77
CA LYS A 506 -4.46 9.26 3.83
C LYS A 506 -4.63 8.41 5.09
N ARG A 507 -5.29 8.88 6.15
CA ARG A 507 -5.49 8.14 7.39
C ARG A 507 -6.78 7.31 7.35
N LEU A 508 -6.78 6.19 8.05
CA LEU A 508 -7.91 5.27 8.14
C LEU A 508 -8.64 5.50 9.46
N TYR A 509 -9.95 5.69 9.37
CA TYR A 509 -10.85 5.90 10.50
C TYR A 509 -11.89 4.78 10.54
N PRO A 510 -12.18 4.18 11.69
CA PRO A 510 -13.28 3.25 11.80
C PRO A 510 -14.61 4.02 11.72
N THR A 511 -15.59 3.44 11.03
CA THR A 511 -16.95 3.95 11.06
C THR A 511 -17.72 3.36 12.25
N GLU A 512 -18.87 3.92 12.59
CA GLU A 512 -19.80 3.32 13.58
C GLU A 512 -20.17 1.88 13.20
N LEU A 513 -20.38 1.65 11.90
CA LEU A 513 -20.61 0.30 11.37
C LEU A 513 -19.42 -0.62 11.59
N GLY A 514 -18.20 -0.13 11.37
CA GLY A 514 -16.97 -0.87 11.62
C GLY A 514 -16.79 -1.22 13.09
N ARG A 515 -17.02 -0.27 14.00
CA ARG A 515 -16.98 -0.50 15.46
C ARG A 515 -18.00 -1.55 15.89
N MET A 516 -19.24 -1.42 15.44
CA MET A 516 -20.33 -2.35 15.76
C MET A 516 -20.04 -3.78 15.27
N VAL A 517 -19.63 -3.93 14.01
CA VAL A 517 -19.29 -5.25 13.45
C VAL A 517 -18.06 -5.83 14.16
N THR A 518 -17.07 -5.02 14.51
CA THR A 518 -15.89 -5.47 15.27
C THR A 518 -16.27 -5.93 16.66
N SER A 519 -17.11 -5.19 17.40
CA SER A 519 -17.59 -5.58 18.73
C SER A 519 -18.30 -6.94 18.68
N MET A 520 -19.25 -7.10 17.76
CA MET A 520 -19.97 -8.34 17.54
C MET A 520 -19.05 -9.51 17.18
N MET A 521 -18.09 -9.27 16.28
CA MET A 521 -17.13 -10.30 15.89
C MET A 521 -16.19 -10.68 17.03
N THR A 522 -15.80 -9.72 17.87
CA THR A 522 -14.94 -9.99 19.03
C THR A 522 -15.68 -10.76 20.12
N GLU A 523 -16.96 -10.45 20.35
CA GLU A 523 -17.79 -11.08 21.38
C GLU A 523 -18.14 -12.53 21.04
N TYR A 524 -18.63 -12.78 19.81
CA TYR A 524 -19.14 -14.11 19.42
C TYR A 524 -18.14 -14.96 18.62
N PHE A 525 -17.19 -14.36 17.95
CA PHE A 525 -16.20 -15.01 17.08
C PHE A 525 -14.76 -14.61 17.44
N GLY A 526 -14.50 -14.34 18.74
CA GLY A 526 -13.22 -13.86 19.25
C GLY A 526 -11.99 -14.56 18.65
N PRO A 527 -11.93 -15.92 18.66
CA PRO A 527 -10.82 -16.65 18.06
C PRO A 527 -10.60 -16.35 16.56
N ILE A 528 -11.67 -16.15 15.78
CA ILE A 528 -11.56 -15.91 14.32
C ILE A 528 -10.99 -14.52 14.01
N VAL A 529 -11.20 -13.55 14.88
CA VAL A 529 -10.68 -12.20 14.76
C VAL A 529 -9.43 -11.97 15.61
N ASP A 530 -8.93 -13.03 16.23
CA ASP A 530 -7.64 -12.99 16.93
C ASP A 530 -6.46 -12.94 15.96
N THR A 531 -5.48 -12.10 16.27
CA THR A 531 -4.32 -11.87 15.41
C THR A 531 -3.39 -13.08 15.35
N GLN A 532 -3.14 -13.72 16.50
CA GLN A 532 -2.24 -14.88 16.60
C GLN A 532 -2.88 -16.12 15.96
N PHE A 533 -4.17 -16.33 16.19
CA PHE A 533 -4.90 -17.41 15.55
C PHE A 533 -4.91 -17.28 14.03
N THR A 534 -5.16 -16.06 13.51
CA THR A 534 -5.15 -15.83 12.06
C THR A 534 -3.76 -16.04 11.47
N ALA A 535 -2.70 -15.59 12.15
CA ALA A 535 -1.32 -15.84 11.73
C ALA A 535 -1.00 -17.34 11.74
N SER A 536 -1.38 -18.07 12.79
CA SER A 536 -1.15 -19.52 12.88
C SER A 536 -1.85 -20.31 11.77
N LEU A 537 -3.04 -19.86 11.35
CA LEU A 537 -3.71 -20.46 10.18
C LEU A 537 -2.97 -20.19 8.87
N GLU A 538 -2.42 -19.00 8.69
CA GLU A 538 -1.58 -18.73 7.51
C GLU A 538 -0.31 -19.59 7.50
N ASP A 539 0.31 -19.78 8.66
CA ASP A 539 1.49 -20.68 8.79
C ASP A 539 1.12 -22.15 8.52
N LYS A 540 -0.06 -22.60 8.96
CA LYS A 540 -0.57 -23.94 8.62
C LYS A 540 -0.81 -24.11 7.13
N LEU A 541 -1.34 -23.07 6.44
CA LEU A 541 -1.52 -23.09 4.99
C LEU A 541 -0.17 -23.13 4.25
N ASP A 542 0.83 -22.45 4.74
CA ASP A 542 2.19 -22.53 4.19
C ASP A 542 2.81 -23.92 4.44
N ALA A 543 2.55 -24.55 5.60
CA ALA A 543 2.96 -25.93 5.87
C ALA A 543 2.30 -26.96 4.93
N VAL A 544 1.07 -26.72 4.48
CA VAL A 544 0.43 -27.53 3.41
C VAL A 544 1.16 -27.35 2.08
N GLU A 545 1.50 -26.09 1.72
CA GLU A 545 2.24 -25.79 0.49
C GLU A 545 3.61 -26.46 0.45
N GLU A 546 4.23 -26.63 1.60
CA GLU A 546 5.49 -27.35 1.78
C GLU A 546 5.31 -28.87 1.87
N GLY A 547 4.09 -29.40 1.77
CA GLY A 547 3.78 -30.82 1.87
C GLY A 547 3.93 -31.43 3.27
N LYS A 548 4.01 -30.60 4.32
CA LYS A 548 4.20 -31.03 5.72
C LYS A 548 2.91 -31.42 6.43
N THR A 549 1.76 -30.95 5.94
CA THR A 549 0.45 -31.12 6.59
C THR A 549 -0.63 -31.40 5.55
N GLU A 550 -1.56 -32.30 5.85
CA GLU A 550 -2.75 -32.53 5.04
C GLU A 550 -3.72 -31.34 5.13
N TRP A 551 -4.19 -30.83 4.01
CA TRP A 551 -5.02 -29.64 3.97
C TRP A 551 -6.40 -29.81 4.65
N ARG A 552 -7.01 -31.00 4.56
CA ARG A 552 -8.29 -31.30 5.23
C ARG A 552 -8.17 -31.34 6.74
N GLN A 553 -7.00 -31.69 7.28
CA GLN A 553 -6.78 -31.68 8.73
C GLN A 553 -6.98 -30.28 9.31
N ILE A 554 -6.57 -29.23 8.60
CA ILE A 554 -6.81 -27.85 9.02
C ILE A 554 -8.31 -27.55 9.13
N LEU A 555 -9.12 -28.08 8.21
CA LEU A 555 -10.56 -27.90 8.22
C LEU A 555 -11.26 -28.71 9.31
N ARG A 556 -10.80 -29.96 9.55
CA ARG A 556 -11.30 -30.80 10.64
C ARG A 556 -11.04 -30.16 12.01
N ASP A 557 -9.88 -29.54 12.21
CA ASP A 557 -9.55 -28.84 13.45
C ASP A 557 -10.33 -27.52 13.61
N PHE A 558 -10.59 -26.81 12.50
CA PHE A 558 -11.21 -25.49 12.50
C PHE A 558 -12.74 -25.55 12.62
N TYR A 559 -13.39 -26.46 11.89
CA TYR A 559 -14.85 -26.39 11.66
C TYR A 559 -15.71 -26.66 12.90
N PRO A 560 -15.46 -27.69 13.73
CA PRO A 560 -16.30 -27.98 14.88
C PRO A 560 -16.38 -26.83 15.92
N PRO A 561 -15.26 -26.23 16.36
CA PRO A 561 -15.35 -25.08 17.25
C PRO A 561 -16.00 -23.85 16.59
N PHE A 562 -15.81 -23.64 15.29
CA PHE A 562 -16.45 -22.59 14.53
C PHE A 562 -17.98 -22.75 14.46
N GLU A 563 -18.46 -23.97 14.18
CA GLU A 563 -19.89 -24.28 14.10
C GLU A 563 -20.59 -24.06 15.46
N LYS A 564 -19.92 -24.43 16.56
CA LYS A 564 -20.41 -24.17 17.91
C LYS A 564 -20.55 -22.67 18.18
N MET A 565 -19.52 -21.87 17.83
CA MET A 565 -19.60 -20.39 17.96
C MET A 565 -20.73 -19.81 17.13
N LEU A 566 -20.95 -20.31 15.91
CA LEU A 566 -22.01 -19.86 15.03
C LEU A 566 -23.40 -20.11 15.65
N GLY A 567 -23.64 -21.32 16.21
CA GLY A 567 -24.90 -21.64 16.87
C GLY A 567 -25.20 -20.69 18.03
N VAL A 568 -24.21 -20.42 18.91
CA VAL A 568 -24.34 -19.45 19.99
C VAL A 568 -24.64 -18.04 19.45
N ALA A 569 -23.96 -17.62 18.39
CA ALA A 569 -24.15 -16.30 17.79
C ALA A 569 -25.55 -16.14 17.15
N GLU A 570 -26.08 -17.18 16.50
CA GLU A 570 -27.41 -17.17 15.90
C GLU A 570 -28.53 -16.98 16.96
N GLU A 571 -28.37 -17.59 18.13
CA GLU A 571 -29.32 -17.51 19.22
C GLU A 571 -29.22 -16.20 20.02
N GLN A 572 -27.99 -15.74 20.32
CA GLN A 572 -27.75 -14.67 21.27
C GLN A 572 -27.67 -13.28 20.66
N ILE A 573 -27.26 -13.16 19.38
CA ILE A 573 -27.16 -11.84 18.76
C ILE A 573 -28.57 -11.25 18.59
N GLU A 574 -28.82 -10.13 19.24
CA GLU A 574 -30.02 -9.35 19.01
C GLU A 574 -29.94 -8.55 17.72
N LYS A 575 -31.09 -8.22 17.12
CA LYS A 575 -31.14 -7.40 15.92
C LYS A 575 -30.80 -5.96 16.27
N VAL A 576 -29.68 -5.48 15.70
CA VAL A 576 -29.23 -4.11 15.88
C VAL A 576 -29.77 -3.24 14.74
N GLU A 577 -30.52 -2.20 15.06
CA GLU A 577 -30.95 -1.21 14.08
C GLU A 577 -29.82 -0.18 13.87
N VAL A 578 -29.15 -0.25 12.73
CA VAL A 578 -28.22 0.80 12.30
C VAL A 578 -29.05 2.01 11.91
N LYS A 579 -29.08 3.05 12.74
CA LYS A 579 -29.71 4.32 12.39
C LYS A 579 -28.96 4.93 11.21
N ASP A 580 -29.70 5.18 10.13
CA ASP A 580 -29.11 5.90 9.00
C ASP A 580 -28.79 7.35 9.45
N GLU A 581 -27.64 7.88 9.03
CA GLU A 581 -27.25 9.27 9.30
C GLU A 581 -28.26 10.23 8.67
N VAL A 582 -28.93 11.05 9.48
CA VAL A 582 -29.93 12.00 9.01
C VAL A 582 -29.24 13.19 8.36
N SER A 583 -29.69 13.59 7.18
CA SER A 583 -29.21 14.78 6.49
C SER A 583 -30.10 16.00 6.83
N ASN A 584 -29.57 17.19 6.53
CA ASN A 584 -30.36 18.44 6.65
C ASN A 584 -31.24 18.71 5.41
N VAL A 585 -31.43 17.71 4.52
CA VAL A 585 -32.19 17.86 3.27
C VAL A 585 -33.58 17.24 3.44
N PRO A 586 -34.65 18.02 3.35
CA PRO A 586 -36.01 17.47 3.40
C PRO A 586 -36.36 16.74 2.10
N CYS A 587 -37.15 15.71 2.21
CA CYS A 587 -37.68 14.97 1.06
C CYS A 587 -38.76 15.83 0.37
N GLU A 588 -38.60 16.12 -0.92
CA GLU A 588 -39.54 16.92 -1.72
C GLU A 588 -40.92 16.27 -1.86
N LYS A 589 -41.01 14.94 -1.64
CA LYS A 589 -42.27 14.21 -1.79
C LYS A 589 -43.09 14.07 -0.51
N CYS A 590 -42.46 14.00 0.64
CA CYS A 590 -43.14 13.72 1.90
C CYS A 590 -42.64 14.56 3.10
N GLY A 591 -41.70 15.48 2.90
CA GLY A 591 -41.18 16.37 3.94
C GLY A 591 -40.23 15.75 4.95
N ALA A 592 -40.11 14.42 5.04
CA ALA A 592 -39.23 13.77 6.00
C ALA A 592 -37.75 14.10 5.69
N MET A 593 -36.91 14.30 6.71
CA MET A 593 -35.47 14.52 6.51
C MET A 593 -34.85 13.29 5.86
N MET A 594 -34.16 13.50 4.75
CA MET A 594 -33.51 12.39 4.01
C MET A 594 -32.32 11.85 4.79
N VAL A 595 -32.02 10.59 4.56
CA VAL A 595 -30.91 9.88 5.22
C VAL A 595 -29.83 9.52 4.21
N TYR A 596 -28.58 9.51 4.65
CA TYR A 596 -27.49 9.04 3.83
C TYR A 596 -27.49 7.51 3.72
N LYS A 597 -27.50 7.01 2.49
CA LYS A 597 -27.36 5.57 2.20
C LYS A 597 -26.22 5.31 1.24
N MET A 598 -25.58 4.14 1.40
CA MET A 598 -24.56 3.68 0.44
C MET A 598 -25.21 2.88 -0.68
N GLY A 599 -25.01 3.29 -1.92
CA GLY A 599 -25.44 2.60 -3.12
C GLY A 599 -24.25 2.07 -3.94
N ARG A 600 -24.57 1.42 -5.07
CA ARG A 600 -23.56 0.91 -6.00
C ARG A 600 -22.57 1.98 -6.51
N PHE A 601 -23.02 3.21 -6.56
CA PHE A 601 -22.27 4.36 -7.11
C PHE A 601 -21.77 5.33 -6.03
N GLY A 602 -21.82 4.95 -4.75
CA GLY A 602 -21.39 5.75 -3.62
C GLY A 602 -22.55 6.19 -2.69
N LYS A 603 -22.25 7.13 -1.79
CA LYS A 603 -23.19 7.69 -0.81
C LYS A 603 -24.27 8.53 -1.53
N PHE A 604 -25.54 8.36 -1.19
CA PHE A 604 -26.66 9.09 -1.75
C PHE A 604 -27.71 9.39 -0.68
N LEU A 605 -28.61 10.36 -0.94
CA LEU A 605 -29.72 10.70 -0.07
C LEU A 605 -30.93 9.87 -0.42
N ALA A 606 -31.55 9.21 0.57
CA ALA A 606 -32.79 8.45 0.42
C ALA A 606 -33.83 8.89 1.44
N CYS A 607 -35.11 8.81 1.09
CA CYS A 607 -36.18 9.08 2.01
C CYS A 607 -36.27 7.93 3.04
N PRO A 608 -36.34 8.22 4.36
CA PRO A 608 -36.48 7.19 5.41
C PRO A 608 -37.84 6.45 5.32
N ASN A 609 -38.87 7.05 4.73
CA ASN A 609 -40.21 6.47 4.60
C ASN A 609 -40.31 5.41 3.47
N PHE A 610 -39.20 4.85 3.00
CA PHE A 610 -39.26 3.73 2.04
C PHE A 610 -39.90 2.49 2.74
N PRO A 611 -40.80 1.74 2.09
CA PRO A 611 -41.18 1.81 0.65
C PRO A 611 -42.33 2.75 0.29
N ALA A 612 -42.95 3.40 1.25
CA ALA A 612 -44.07 4.34 1.02
C ALA A 612 -43.62 5.56 0.20
N CYS A 613 -42.47 6.10 0.49
CA CYS A 613 -41.82 7.15 -0.31
C CYS A 613 -40.50 6.65 -0.91
N ARG A 614 -40.43 6.55 -2.22
CA ARG A 614 -39.24 6.03 -2.95
C ARG A 614 -38.32 7.15 -3.47
N ASN A 615 -38.30 8.31 -2.80
CA ASN A 615 -37.47 9.43 -3.22
C ASN A 615 -35.99 9.17 -2.87
N ALA A 616 -35.11 9.30 -3.85
CA ALA A 616 -33.67 9.21 -3.67
C ALA A 616 -32.95 10.23 -4.56
N LYS A 617 -31.90 10.85 -4.05
CA LYS A 617 -31.13 11.88 -4.74
C LYS A 617 -29.62 11.60 -4.61
N PRO A 618 -28.81 11.95 -5.64
CA PRO A 618 -27.37 12.03 -5.48
C PRO A 618 -27.01 13.16 -4.51
N ILE A 619 -25.89 13.01 -3.81
CA ILE A 619 -25.30 14.11 -3.05
C ILE A 619 -24.68 15.07 -4.06
N VAL A 620 -25.11 16.34 -4.03
CA VAL A 620 -24.65 17.37 -4.95
C VAL A 620 -23.75 18.34 -4.17
N HIS A 621 -22.53 18.52 -4.63
CA HIS A 621 -21.62 19.54 -4.12
C HIS A 621 -21.69 20.76 -5.03
N TYR A 622 -22.23 21.85 -4.52
CA TYR A 622 -22.22 23.13 -5.20
C TYR A 622 -20.89 23.84 -4.97
N ILE A 623 -20.49 24.66 -5.93
CA ILE A 623 -19.36 25.57 -5.78
C ILE A 623 -19.88 27.03 -5.74
N ASP A 624 -19.12 27.91 -5.12
CA ASP A 624 -19.55 29.28 -4.89
C ASP A 624 -19.64 30.13 -6.17
N ALA A 625 -18.94 29.73 -7.23
CA ALA A 625 -18.95 30.44 -8.50
C ALA A 625 -20.30 30.25 -9.23
N PRO A 626 -20.93 31.33 -9.67
CA PRO A 626 -22.15 31.27 -10.47
C PRO A 626 -21.84 30.82 -11.91
N CYS A 627 -22.85 30.23 -12.57
CA CYS A 627 -22.73 29.81 -13.95
C CYS A 627 -22.47 31.02 -14.87
N PRO A 628 -21.40 31.04 -15.66
CA PRO A 628 -21.07 32.16 -16.54
C PRO A 628 -22.10 32.42 -17.64
N LYS A 629 -22.95 31.41 -17.99
CA LYS A 629 -23.97 31.52 -19.02
C LYS A 629 -25.32 32.01 -18.51
N CYS A 630 -25.77 31.51 -17.34
CA CYS A 630 -27.15 31.79 -16.87
C CYS A 630 -27.21 32.30 -15.42
N GLY A 631 -26.09 32.43 -14.71
CA GLY A 631 -26.05 32.92 -13.34
C GLY A 631 -26.47 31.91 -12.26
N ALA A 632 -26.99 30.72 -12.61
CA ALA A 632 -27.40 29.70 -11.68
C ALA A 632 -26.18 29.05 -11.01
N ARG A 633 -26.43 28.17 -10.00
CA ARG A 633 -25.35 27.49 -9.28
C ARG A 633 -24.64 26.47 -10.15
N LEU A 634 -23.35 26.31 -9.90
CA LEU A 634 -22.55 25.25 -10.51
C LEU A 634 -22.39 24.09 -9.53
N MET A 635 -22.43 22.88 -10.05
CA MET A 635 -22.29 21.64 -9.28
C MET A 635 -21.09 20.83 -9.77
N GLU A 636 -20.38 20.23 -8.83
CA GLU A 636 -19.37 19.25 -9.14
C GLU A 636 -20.01 17.92 -9.57
N LYS A 637 -19.58 17.39 -10.70
CA LYS A 637 -20.04 16.11 -11.27
C LYS A 637 -18.87 15.23 -11.62
N THR A 638 -19.10 13.92 -11.69
CA THR A 638 -18.10 12.94 -12.13
C THR A 638 -18.55 12.32 -13.45
N SER A 639 -17.67 12.33 -14.45
CA SER A 639 -17.90 11.73 -15.75
C SER A 639 -17.87 10.18 -15.68
N LYS A 640 -18.38 9.49 -16.73
CA LYS A 640 -18.30 8.03 -16.84
C LYS A 640 -16.87 7.46 -16.77
N LYS A 641 -15.85 8.30 -17.04
CA LYS A 641 -14.42 7.97 -16.94
C LYS A 641 -13.79 8.35 -15.58
N ASN A 642 -14.64 8.60 -14.58
CA ASN A 642 -14.24 8.99 -13.20
C ASN A 642 -13.41 10.29 -13.12
N ARG A 643 -13.64 11.24 -14.06
CA ARG A 643 -13.02 12.57 -14.06
C ARG A 643 -14.02 13.60 -13.58
N ARG A 644 -13.62 14.47 -12.66
CA ARG A 644 -14.42 15.60 -12.17
C ARG A 644 -14.64 16.63 -13.28
N PHE A 645 -15.81 17.24 -13.27
CA PHE A 645 -16.16 18.41 -14.08
C PHE A 645 -17.23 19.22 -13.36
N TYR A 646 -17.42 20.44 -13.78
CA TYR A 646 -18.37 21.38 -13.18
C TYR A 646 -19.44 21.71 -14.22
N GLY A 647 -20.71 21.54 -13.85
CA GLY A 647 -21.84 21.76 -14.74
C GLY A 647 -22.92 22.61 -14.09
N CYS A 648 -23.70 23.32 -14.91
CA CYS A 648 -24.82 24.11 -14.42
C CYS A 648 -25.94 23.25 -13.85
N GLU A 649 -26.60 23.70 -12.77
CA GLU A 649 -27.78 23.04 -12.20
C GLU A 649 -29.00 23.06 -13.16
N ASN A 650 -29.10 24.07 -14.04
CA ASN A 650 -30.18 24.21 -15.01
C ASN A 650 -29.98 23.37 -16.29
N TYR A 651 -29.12 22.35 -16.26
CA TYR A 651 -29.05 21.42 -17.38
C TYR A 651 -30.38 20.61 -17.50
N PRO A 652 -31.00 20.48 -18.67
CA PRO A 652 -30.45 20.73 -20.02
C PRO A 652 -30.64 22.15 -20.59
N ASP A 653 -31.38 23.02 -19.92
CA ASP A 653 -31.66 24.40 -20.42
C ASP A 653 -30.42 25.28 -20.51
N CYS A 654 -29.42 24.97 -19.65
CA CYS A 654 -28.08 25.56 -19.70
C CYS A 654 -27.03 24.46 -19.80
N ASP A 655 -26.31 24.41 -20.91
CA ASP A 655 -25.32 23.40 -21.26
C ASP A 655 -23.88 23.73 -20.77
N PHE A 656 -23.73 24.68 -19.85
CA PHE A 656 -22.41 25.06 -19.36
C PHE A 656 -21.69 23.90 -18.68
N VAL A 657 -20.46 23.64 -19.12
CA VAL A 657 -19.53 22.63 -18.54
C VAL A 657 -18.12 23.20 -18.48
N SER A 658 -17.44 22.96 -17.38
CA SER A 658 -16.01 23.23 -17.22
C SER A 658 -15.28 22.04 -16.65
N TRP A 659 -14.10 21.73 -17.19
CA TRP A 659 -13.23 20.65 -16.68
C TRP A 659 -12.33 21.10 -15.53
N GLU A 660 -12.16 22.40 -15.36
CA GLU A 660 -11.46 23.02 -14.25
C GLU A 660 -12.46 23.75 -13.35
N LYS A 661 -12.14 23.92 -12.07
CA LYS A 661 -13.06 24.53 -11.10
C LYS A 661 -13.24 26.02 -11.39
N PRO A 662 -14.44 26.49 -11.78
CA PRO A 662 -14.71 27.91 -11.90
C PRO A 662 -14.62 28.61 -10.54
N ILE A 663 -14.12 29.87 -10.55
CA ILE A 663 -14.05 30.73 -9.37
C ILE A 663 -14.93 31.98 -9.54
N VAL A 664 -15.22 32.63 -8.41
CA VAL A 664 -16.09 33.82 -8.39
C VAL A 664 -15.47 35.00 -9.15
N ASP A 665 -14.14 35.12 -9.07
CA ASP A 665 -13.41 36.21 -9.68
C ASP A 665 -13.48 36.20 -11.20
N ARG A 666 -13.61 37.42 -11.76
CA ARG A 666 -13.57 37.66 -13.18
C ARG A 666 -12.18 38.08 -13.64
N CYS A 667 -11.84 37.75 -14.85
CA CYS A 667 -10.57 38.15 -15.43
C CYS A 667 -10.44 39.67 -15.53
N PRO A 668 -9.44 40.32 -14.91
CA PRO A 668 -9.28 41.76 -14.94
C PRO A 668 -8.95 42.31 -16.33
N LYS A 669 -8.50 41.44 -17.26
CA LYS A 669 -8.16 41.87 -18.63
C LYS A 669 -9.34 41.83 -19.60
N CYS A 670 -10.24 40.85 -19.48
CA CYS A 670 -11.29 40.64 -20.47
C CYS A 670 -12.66 40.35 -19.89
N GLY A 671 -12.85 40.38 -18.55
CA GLY A 671 -14.13 40.12 -17.89
C GLY A 671 -14.66 38.69 -17.94
N SER A 672 -13.98 37.76 -18.63
CA SER A 672 -14.38 36.35 -18.71
C SER A 672 -14.24 35.68 -17.34
N TYR A 673 -14.96 34.57 -17.12
CA TYR A 673 -14.78 33.77 -15.90
C TYR A 673 -13.37 33.18 -15.83
N MET A 674 -12.93 32.91 -14.61
CA MET A 674 -11.63 32.31 -14.32
C MET A 674 -11.81 30.91 -13.75
N VAL A 675 -10.80 30.09 -13.89
CA VAL A 675 -10.76 28.73 -13.36
C VAL A 675 -9.52 28.51 -12.52
N GLU A 676 -9.65 27.66 -11.53
CA GLU A 676 -8.58 27.24 -10.64
C GLU A 676 -7.89 25.98 -11.15
N LYS A 677 -6.54 26.00 -11.18
CA LYS A 677 -5.70 24.84 -11.47
C LYS A 677 -4.61 24.67 -10.42
N PRO A 678 -4.23 23.42 -10.08
CA PRO A 678 -3.03 23.21 -9.26
C PRO A 678 -1.77 23.69 -10.00
N GLY A 679 -1.01 24.56 -9.35
CA GLY A 679 0.29 25.04 -9.83
C GLY A 679 1.46 24.12 -9.43
N LYS A 680 2.68 24.58 -9.66
CA LYS A 680 3.92 23.93 -9.17
C LYS A 680 4.16 24.31 -7.71
N ARG A 681 4.69 23.40 -6.90
CA ARG A 681 5.03 23.61 -5.47
C ARG A 681 3.85 23.96 -4.54
N GLY A 682 2.64 23.45 -4.81
CA GLY A 682 1.48 23.66 -3.93
C GLY A 682 0.76 25.00 -4.11
N GLU A 683 1.17 25.85 -5.04
CA GLU A 683 0.47 27.06 -5.43
C GLU A 683 -0.84 26.74 -6.16
N VAL A 684 -1.80 27.63 -6.06
CA VAL A 684 -3.03 27.61 -6.85
C VAL A 684 -2.92 28.65 -7.95
N VAL A 685 -3.14 28.24 -9.20
CA VAL A 685 -3.09 29.14 -10.35
C VAL A 685 -4.51 29.43 -10.84
N HIS A 686 -4.90 30.70 -10.83
CA HIS A 686 -6.13 31.15 -11.43
C HIS A 686 -5.88 31.55 -12.90
N LEU A 687 -6.63 30.94 -13.81
CA LEU A 687 -6.47 31.10 -15.25
C LEU A 687 -7.75 31.70 -15.85
N CYS A 688 -7.60 32.63 -16.77
CA CYS A 688 -8.73 33.10 -17.59
C CYS A 688 -9.21 31.94 -18.49
N ALA A 689 -10.51 31.66 -18.50
CA ALA A 689 -11.10 30.64 -19.34
C ALA A 689 -11.16 31.03 -20.85
N ASN A 690 -10.93 32.31 -21.16
CA ASN A 690 -10.79 32.76 -22.54
C ASN A 690 -9.39 32.45 -23.06
N GLU A 691 -9.29 31.48 -23.97
CA GLU A 691 -8.04 31.00 -24.53
C GLU A 691 -7.19 32.10 -25.21
N THR A 692 -7.83 33.14 -25.74
CA THR A 692 -7.12 34.25 -26.38
C THR A 692 -6.53 35.25 -25.37
N CYS A 693 -7.09 35.33 -24.18
CA CYS A 693 -6.66 36.30 -23.15
C CYS A 693 -5.38 35.89 -22.44
N ARG A 694 -5.18 34.60 -22.18
CA ARG A 694 -4.01 34.01 -21.52
C ARG A 694 -3.61 34.63 -20.18
N TYR A 695 -4.51 35.39 -19.53
CA TYR A 695 -4.27 35.98 -18.20
C TYR A 695 -4.19 34.85 -17.17
N LYS A 696 -3.17 34.91 -16.31
CA LYS A 696 -2.98 33.97 -15.19
C LYS A 696 -2.40 34.73 -13.99
N THR A 697 -2.76 34.28 -12.79
CA THR A 697 -2.17 34.73 -11.53
C THR A 697 -1.98 33.55 -10.60
N SER A 698 -0.93 33.55 -9.78
CA SER A 698 -0.70 32.55 -8.76
C SER A 698 -1.13 33.10 -7.41
N VAL A 699 -1.87 32.28 -6.65
CA VAL A 699 -2.32 32.63 -5.30
C VAL A 699 -1.72 31.62 -4.35
N PRO A 700 -1.16 32.00 -3.20
CA PRO A 700 -0.78 31.06 -2.17
C PRO A 700 -1.98 30.18 -1.81
N LYS A 701 -1.77 28.90 -1.56
CA LYS A 701 -2.86 28.04 -1.07
C LYS A 701 -3.36 28.63 0.25
N PRO A 702 -4.68 28.86 0.43
CA PRO A 702 -5.20 29.24 1.73
C PRO A 702 -4.74 28.20 2.75
N GLU A 703 -4.24 28.65 3.89
CA GLU A 703 -4.05 27.80 5.05
C GLU A 703 -5.43 27.21 5.38
N GLU A 704 -5.59 25.92 5.22
CA GLU A 704 -6.79 25.23 5.68
C GLU A 704 -6.72 25.31 7.20
N ASP A 705 -7.65 26.04 7.82
CA ASP A 705 -7.80 26.09 9.27
C ASP A 705 -7.82 24.67 9.81
N GLU A 706 -6.90 24.38 10.72
CA GLU A 706 -6.87 23.14 11.50
C GLU A 706 -8.03 23.21 12.51
N ASP A 707 -9.18 22.63 12.16
CA ASP A 707 -10.23 22.26 13.10
C ASP A 707 -10.24 20.72 13.32
#